data_283abd788002569ea33f0f1bf46c8437
#
_entry.id   283abd788002569ea33f0f1bf46c8437
#
_cell.length_a   1.000
_cell.length_b   1.000
_cell.length_c   1.000
_cell.angle_alpha   90.00
_cell.angle_beta   90.00
_cell.angle_gamma   90.00
#
_symmetry.space_group_name_H-M   'P 1'
#
loop_
_entity.id
_entity.type
_entity.pdbx_description
1 polymer ?
#
loop_
_entity_poly.entity_id
_entity_poly.type
_entity_poly.pdbx_seq_one_letter_code
_entity_poly.pdbx_strand_id
1 'polypeptide(L)'
;VHNRILLAKIPCMLRSDVCHLTYSRDVQTLDENPTCQGGYFIIHGKERVIVGQMRNAYNTPIVCWKGQDLVCEMRSMSEESGHSVLITLKISWSFQITIQLPHTRDTVPLAIVFKALGVTDEELPSSVGGRCQKFRRYYTRMFLDSHDCHDPMAYIAQFMTRRTVPELLLDVELFPHLGINSSRRQIVASLALMTKMLFSVHCGRMLPTDVHAYNNKRVEMCGYLMTDLFKMLYKKFLKTLYMTLEKQHRIELNSLNKQAGITNGLAHCFATGSWGVQRNNYIRTGVSQVPHPKLSSMCMYSAMRRIYIPNGKEGKNNKIRQLHPSSMFFVCTSETPEGQSIGVVLNMAVFCHVSHRVGVVIVIQLIDRVPVVGGNTPLFVNGIYVKSIGDPLTFLERVGRLKLDGVLPYDVSYFYNPDVDVFDVQCDAGRLIRPLLRLDSPPPPVHAPLSFRRMHHDNHIEYMCASQIERVNIAMDHEACATYPDSYVYMELEPTAMMGIVANFIPFSNHTQSPRVCYQSSMSKQAIGFISTVQSKMDSTSYTLNYLHRPLCETKMSQAFQVDDEMVNGCNVVVAIACFSGYNQEDSLILNKSALDRGLFSIQANKVFVVEEKCVNSIEKICMPPPDMRKLHFNYSHLDADGIVKLKTKVKGGDIIVGRLVTRINKKDYTTYDDSIAIKPNDEGQVVKIERNPGKTGMVVKIMISTCRVPEIGDKFCSNSAQKGTCGMIFDQEDMPFNSQGMCPDLIINPHCIPSRMTINQLMACVVGKIKCVTTKKYEDLDGTPFENKRTFDELCDILRDEGWSRDGCEKLTNGMTGEEIEAAVFMGPTYYHRLKHLVADKIHARAQGQMTTLTRQPNCGRSKNGGLRIGEMEKDSLLVHGVSKFIRERLFELSDYFVIYICKKCGIMSAHISKCHVCDLPVYKTSIPYAAKLLLQELNGTGIKTKIEIK
;
A
#
# COMPACT_ATOMS: atom_id res chain seq x y z
N VAL A 1 46.96 10.02 8.18
CA VAL A 1 45.88 9.96 7.19
C VAL A 1 45.43 8.50 7.10
N HIS A 2 44.23 8.21 7.57
CA HIS A 2 43.62 6.88 7.43
C HIS A 2 42.78 6.83 6.15
N ASN A 3 43.15 5.95 5.24
CA ASN A 3 42.44 5.74 4.00
C ASN A 3 41.30 4.74 4.24
N ARG A 4 40.05 5.16 3.91
CA ARG A 4 38.82 4.35 3.88
C ARG A 4 38.27 3.92 5.24
N ILE A 5 37.53 4.81 5.89
CA ILE A 5 36.74 4.50 7.08
C ILE A 5 35.30 4.23 6.64
N LEU A 6 34.72 3.10 7.05
CA LEU A 6 33.33 2.76 6.80
C LEU A 6 32.42 3.61 7.70
N LEU A 7 31.67 4.58 7.13
CA LEU A 7 30.73 5.44 7.86
C LEU A 7 29.36 4.81 8.03
N ALA A 8 28.83 4.16 6.99
CA ALA A 8 27.51 3.58 7.02
C ALA A 8 27.35 2.46 5.99
N LYS A 9 26.44 1.54 6.28
CA LYS A 9 25.90 0.57 5.32
C LYS A 9 24.51 1.03 4.92
N ILE A 10 24.27 1.17 3.62
CA ILE A 10 22.97 1.62 3.05
C ILE A 10 22.27 0.40 2.45
N PRO A 11 20.97 0.17 2.74
CA PRO A 11 20.21 -0.89 2.12
C PRO A 11 20.21 -0.74 0.59
N CYS A 12 20.47 -1.84 -0.13
CA CYS A 12 20.43 -1.91 -1.58
C CYS A 12 19.08 -2.49 -2.02
N MET A 13 18.46 -1.87 -3.03
CA MET A 13 17.28 -2.44 -3.68
C MET A 13 17.72 -3.58 -4.60
N LEU A 14 17.04 -4.73 -4.53
CA LEU A 14 17.29 -5.85 -5.42
C LEU A 14 17.03 -5.46 -6.89
N ARG A 15 17.89 -5.95 -7.78
CA ARG A 15 17.86 -5.65 -9.23
C ARG A 15 18.00 -4.17 -9.59
N SER A 16 18.51 -3.33 -8.66
CA SER A 16 18.96 -1.97 -8.99
C SER A 16 20.33 -1.98 -9.67
N ASP A 17 20.74 -0.83 -10.23
CA ASP A 17 22.03 -0.70 -10.90
C ASP A 17 23.26 -0.96 -10.00
N VAL A 18 23.09 -0.90 -8.69
CA VAL A 18 24.16 -1.21 -7.72
C VAL A 18 24.04 -2.63 -7.13
N CYS A 19 23.03 -3.40 -7.54
CA CYS A 19 22.80 -4.77 -7.07
C CYS A 19 23.66 -5.75 -7.86
N HIS A 20 24.40 -6.62 -7.17
CA HIS A 20 25.23 -7.63 -7.82
C HIS A 20 24.41 -8.63 -8.68
N LEU A 21 23.13 -8.88 -8.35
CA LEU A 21 22.25 -9.72 -9.16
C LEU A 21 21.95 -9.15 -10.54
N THR A 22 22.11 -7.85 -10.74
CA THR A 22 21.91 -7.19 -12.05
C THR A 22 23.06 -7.51 -13.02
N TYR A 23 24.27 -7.67 -12.50
CA TYR A 23 25.47 -7.91 -13.28
C TYR A 23 25.95 -9.37 -13.28
N SER A 24 25.38 -10.21 -12.39
CA SER A 24 25.72 -11.63 -12.34
C SER A 24 25.13 -12.38 -13.52
N ARG A 25 25.99 -13.07 -14.31
CA ARG A 25 25.52 -13.93 -15.41
C ARG A 25 24.90 -15.22 -14.92
N ASP A 26 25.33 -15.72 -13.77
CA ASP A 26 24.93 -17.02 -13.20
C ASP A 26 24.06 -16.85 -11.95
N VAL A 27 22.89 -16.22 -12.12
CA VAL A 27 21.95 -15.99 -11.01
C VAL A 27 21.49 -17.33 -10.39
N GLN A 28 21.41 -18.39 -11.20
CA GLN A 28 21.03 -19.74 -10.76
C GLN A 28 22.04 -20.35 -9.77
N THR A 29 23.34 -20.03 -9.90
CA THR A 29 24.36 -20.51 -8.95
C THR A 29 24.25 -19.88 -7.56
N LEU A 30 23.46 -18.80 -7.43
CA LEU A 30 23.21 -18.10 -6.18
C LEU A 30 21.90 -18.55 -5.50
N ASP A 31 21.26 -19.63 -5.97
CA ASP A 31 19.92 -20.07 -5.52
C ASP A 31 18.82 -18.96 -5.59
N GLU A 32 19.01 -17.99 -6.50
CA GLU A 32 18.05 -16.90 -6.69
C GLU A 32 17.22 -17.14 -7.95
N ASN A 33 15.95 -16.70 -7.92
CA ASN A 33 15.08 -16.79 -9.06
C ASN A 33 15.53 -15.82 -10.18
N PRO A 34 15.86 -16.31 -11.39
CA PRO A 34 16.23 -15.45 -12.52
C PRO A 34 15.09 -14.51 -12.97
N THR A 35 13.84 -14.92 -12.79
CA THR A 35 12.64 -14.13 -13.19
C THR A 35 12.22 -13.10 -12.14
N CYS A 36 12.84 -13.10 -10.95
CA CYS A 36 12.53 -12.11 -9.91
C CYS A 36 12.81 -10.68 -10.41
N GLN A 37 11.77 -9.84 -10.44
CA GLN A 37 11.86 -8.46 -10.90
C GLN A 37 12.62 -7.52 -9.95
N GLY A 38 12.83 -7.91 -8.69
CA GLY A 38 13.43 -7.04 -7.68
C GLY A 38 12.48 -5.94 -7.21
N GLY A 39 13.03 -4.74 -6.91
CA GLY A 39 12.24 -3.59 -6.48
C GLY A 39 11.92 -3.56 -4.98
N TYR A 40 12.48 -4.45 -4.18
CA TYR A 40 12.31 -4.53 -2.74
C TYR A 40 13.67 -4.62 -2.02
N PHE A 41 13.64 -4.49 -0.70
CA PHE A 41 14.82 -4.53 0.16
C PHE A 41 14.74 -5.72 1.11
N ILE A 42 15.88 -6.26 1.52
CA ILE A 42 15.96 -7.32 2.53
C ILE A 42 16.59 -6.73 3.81
N ILE A 43 15.79 -6.62 4.87
CA ILE A 43 16.22 -6.07 6.16
C ILE A 43 15.94 -7.08 7.26
N HIS A 44 16.98 -7.48 7.98
CA HIS A 44 16.90 -8.51 9.04
C HIS A 44 16.21 -9.79 8.56
N GLY A 45 16.51 -10.23 7.32
CA GLY A 45 15.95 -11.43 6.72
C GLY A 45 14.50 -11.32 6.26
N LYS A 46 13.89 -10.12 6.30
CA LYS A 46 12.53 -9.87 5.83
C LYS A 46 12.53 -8.95 4.62
N GLU A 47 11.72 -9.28 3.63
CA GLU A 47 11.50 -8.42 2.48
C GLU A 47 10.70 -7.18 2.89
N ARG A 48 11.13 -6.02 2.40
CA ARG A 48 10.52 -4.73 2.67
C ARG A 48 10.33 -3.95 1.38
N VAL A 49 9.13 -3.42 1.19
CA VAL A 49 8.80 -2.53 0.08
C VAL A 49 8.57 -1.13 0.62
N ILE A 50 9.16 -0.14 -0.02
CA ILE A 50 8.88 1.27 0.28
C ILE A 50 7.70 1.69 -0.61
N VAL A 51 6.60 2.04 0.04
CA VAL A 51 5.38 2.50 -0.63
C VAL A 51 5.53 3.97 -1.01
N GLY A 52 5.20 4.32 -2.26
CA GLY A 52 5.19 5.70 -2.73
C GLY A 52 4.28 6.59 -1.87
N GLN A 53 4.75 7.78 -1.50
CA GLN A 53 4.02 8.72 -0.66
C GLN A 53 3.54 9.90 -1.49
N MET A 54 2.22 10.14 -1.55
CA MET A 54 1.65 11.27 -2.26
C MET A 54 1.70 12.53 -1.42
N ARG A 55 2.08 13.65 -2.02
CA ARG A 55 2.06 14.98 -1.41
C ARG A 55 1.61 16.03 -2.43
N ASN A 56 1.34 17.23 -1.95
CA ASN A 56 1.14 18.37 -2.84
C ASN A 56 2.46 18.81 -3.48
N ALA A 57 2.36 19.39 -4.67
CA ALA A 57 3.52 19.98 -5.36
C ALA A 57 4.12 21.12 -4.52
N TYR A 58 5.46 21.20 -4.50
CA TYR A 58 6.19 22.34 -3.96
C TYR A 58 6.42 23.38 -5.08
N ASN A 59 6.74 24.59 -4.70
CA ASN A 59 7.10 25.69 -5.58
C ASN A 59 6.03 26.03 -6.64
N THR A 60 4.79 25.59 -6.39
CA THR A 60 3.64 25.85 -7.28
C THR A 60 2.57 26.61 -6.49
N PRO A 61 2.10 27.76 -6.95
CA PRO A 61 1.03 28.51 -6.29
C PRO A 61 -0.32 27.79 -6.40
N ILE A 62 -1.07 27.74 -5.31
CA ILE A 62 -2.41 27.18 -5.21
C ILE A 62 -3.36 28.26 -4.71
N VAL A 63 -4.41 28.56 -5.48
CA VAL A 63 -5.40 29.60 -5.11
C VAL A 63 -6.72 28.93 -4.75
N CYS A 64 -7.20 29.13 -3.52
CA CYS A 64 -8.44 28.53 -3.03
C CYS A 64 -9.20 29.45 -2.08
N TRP A 65 -10.50 29.22 -1.94
CA TRP A 65 -11.32 29.89 -0.95
C TRP A 65 -11.18 29.24 0.42
N LYS A 66 -10.91 30.02 1.45
CA LYS A 66 -10.92 29.63 2.86
C LYS A 66 -11.97 30.47 3.60
N GLY A 67 -13.16 29.92 3.74
CA GLY A 67 -14.31 30.68 4.21
C GLY A 67 -14.69 31.78 3.21
N GLN A 68 -14.65 33.05 3.64
CA GLN A 68 -14.93 34.23 2.80
C GLN A 68 -13.67 34.85 2.19
N ASP A 69 -12.50 34.37 2.55
CA ASP A 69 -11.22 34.93 2.08
C ASP A 69 -10.67 34.11 0.91
N LEU A 70 -10.16 34.79 -0.10
CA LEU A 70 -9.42 34.13 -1.19
C LEU A 70 -7.93 34.11 -0.82
N VAL A 71 -7.34 32.93 -0.88
CA VAL A 71 -5.97 32.67 -0.43
C VAL A 71 -5.16 32.02 -1.54
N CYS A 72 -3.95 32.56 -1.78
CA CYS A 72 -2.93 31.92 -2.61
C CYS A 72 -1.82 31.40 -1.72
N GLU A 73 -1.60 30.10 -1.71
CA GLU A 73 -0.58 29.43 -0.91
C GLU A 73 0.48 28.81 -1.80
N MET A 74 1.74 29.00 -1.45
CA MET A 74 2.85 28.30 -2.06
C MET A 74 3.81 27.78 -0.99
N ARG A 75 4.08 26.48 -0.99
CA ARG A 75 5.15 25.92 -0.17
C ARG A 75 6.45 25.95 -0.97
N SER A 76 7.26 26.94 -0.67
CA SER A 76 8.60 27.06 -1.23
C SER A 76 9.55 26.10 -0.51
N MET A 77 10.26 25.25 -1.25
CA MET A 77 11.19 24.27 -0.69
C MET A 77 12.49 24.26 -1.49
N SER A 78 13.61 24.43 -0.78
CA SER A 78 14.95 24.24 -1.36
C SER A 78 15.26 22.74 -1.46
N GLU A 79 15.54 22.24 -2.65
CA GLU A 79 15.90 20.84 -2.87
C GLU A 79 17.26 20.46 -2.24
N GLU A 80 18.18 21.42 -2.09
CA GLU A 80 19.50 21.19 -1.52
C GLU A 80 19.47 21.07 0.00
N SER A 81 18.88 22.07 0.67
CA SER A 81 18.83 22.11 2.13
C SER A 81 17.66 21.32 2.74
N GLY A 82 16.59 21.07 1.96
CA GLY A 82 15.32 20.53 2.44
C GLY A 82 14.54 21.51 3.32
N HIS A 83 14.95 22.79 3.37
CA HIS A 83 14.22 23.82 4.09
C HIS A 83 12.98 24.23 3.30
N SER A 84 11.83 24.30 3.96
CA SER A 84 10.57 24.70 3.33
C SER A 84 9.84 25.76 4.14
N VAL A 85 9.27 26.72 3.42
CA VAL A 85 8.46 27.81 3.96
C VAL A 85 7.11 27.84 3.27
N LEU A 86 6.05 28.06 4.02
CA LEU A 86 4.72 28.30 3.48
C LEU A 86 4.48 29.80 3.38
N ILE A 87 4.25 30.30 2.18
CA ILE A 87 3.93 31.69 1.89
C ILE A 87 2.45 31.75 1.56
N THR A 88 1.75 32.69 2.17
CA THR A 88 0.30 32.85 2.02
C THR A 88 -0.03 34.28 1.66
N LEU A 89 -0.58 34.52 0.47
CA LEU A 89 -1.21 35.77 0.06
C LEU A 89 -2.72 35.65 0.30
N LYS A 90 -3.34 36.74 0.74
CA LYS A 90 -4.75 36.77 1.10
C LYS A 90 -5.44 38.02 0.59
N ILE A 91 -6.60 37.89 -0.03
CA ILE A 91 -7.58 38.96 -0.18
C ILE A 91 -8.68 38.68 0.83
N SER A 92 -8.79 39.54 1.83
CA SER A 92 -9.81 39.45 2.87
C SER A 92 -11.17 39.91 2.36
N TRP A 93 -12.22 39.54 3.07
CA TRP A 93 -13.57 40.02 2.82
C TRP A 93 -13.63 41.57 2.82
N SER A 94 -12.83 42.25 3.64
CA SER A 94 -12.69 43.72 3.69
C SER A 94 -11.87 44.31 2.54
N PHE A 95 -11.52 43.47 1.53
CA PHE A 95 -10.71 43.86 0.38
C PHE A 95 -9.28 44.34 0.75
N GLN A 96 -8.71 43.84 1.86
CA GLN A 96 -7.31 44.02 2.18
C GLN A 96 -6.46 42.95 1.50
N ILE A 97 -5.32 43.37 0.93
CA ILE A 97 -4.38 42.47 0.23
C ILE A 97 -3.15 42.33 1.10
N THR A 98 -3.00 41.19 1.74
CA THR A 98 -1.94 40.94 2.72
C THR A 98 -1.13 39.68 2.38
N ILE A 99 0.10 39.64 2.91
CA ILE A 99 1.00 38.51 2.85
C ILE A 99 1.40 38.06 4.25
N GLN A 100 1.41 36.76 4.49
CA GLN A 100 2.02 36.17 5.68
C GLN A 100 3.47 35.80 5.36
N LEU A 101 4.39 36.56 5.96
CA LEU A 101 5.82 36.30 5.85
C LEU A 101 6.29 35.23 6.87
N PRO A 102 7.38 34.51 6.60
CA PRO A 102 7.99 33.64 7.60
C PRO A 102 8.48 34.47 8.81
N HIS A 103 8.37 33.89 10.00
CA HIS A 103 8.83 34.54 11.26
C HIS A 103 8.18 35.89 11.62
N THR A 104 7.01 36.19 11.06
CA THR A 104 6.22 37.39 11.48
C THR A 104 5.02 36.95 12.34
N ARG A 105 4.59 37.81 13.25
CA ARG A 105 3.40 37.61 14.10
C ARG A 105 2.12 37.79 13.31
N ASP A 106 2.05 38.88 12.53
CA ASP A 106 0.87 39.29 11.80
C ASP A 106 1.14 39.37 10.30
N THR A 107 0.08 39.51 9.51
CA THR A 107 0.15 39.73 8.08
C THR A 107 0.59 41.14 7.74
N VAL A 108 1.37 41.29 6.68
CA VAL A 108 1.88 42.57 6.18
C VAL A 108 1.14 42.94 4.89
N PRO A 109 0.81 44.22 4.62
CA PRO A 109 0.28 44.64 3.33
C PRO A 109 1.24 44.29 2.19
N LEU A 110 0.70 43.67 1.13
CA LEU A 110 1.51 43.11 0.02
C LEU A 110 2.31 44.19 -0.70
N ALA A 111 1.75 45.41 -0.83
CA ALA A 111 2.40 46.54 -1.49
C ALA A 111 3.71 46.98 -0.81
N ILE A 112 3.74 46.91 0.54
CA ILE A 112 4.94 47.25 1.31
C ILE A 112 6.08 46.27 1.02
N VAL A 113 5.76 44.97 0.82
CA VAL A 113 6.77 43.97 0.49
C VAL A 113 7.34 44.18 -0.93
N PHE A 114 6.50 44.56 -1.90
CA PHE A 114 7.00 44.94 -3.23
C PHE A 114 7.91 46.20 -3.17
N LYS A 115 7.54 47.23 -2.38
CA LYS A 115 8.41 48.42 -2.16
C LYS A 115 9.73 48.04 -1.48
N ALA A 116 9.69 47.15 -0.49
CA ALA A 116 10.90 46.62 0.17
C ALA A 116 11.84 45.86 -0.78
N LEU A 117 11.28 45.21 -1.79
CA LEU A 117 12.04 44.51 -2.86
C LEU A 117 12.54 45.48 -3.96
N GLY A 118 12.22 46.79 -3.87
CA GLY A 118 12.68 47.81 -4.81
C GLY A 118 11.78 48.02 -6.03
N VAL A 119 10.53 47.56 -6.01
CA VAL A 119 9.55 47.80 -7.07
C VAL A 119 8.84 49.11 -6.82
N THR A 120 8.87 50.02 -7.78
CA THR A 120 8.17 51.31 -7.70
C THR A 120 6.68 51.15 -7.96
N ASP A 121 5.88 52.11 -7.49
CA ASP A 121 4.41 52.07 -7.69
C ASP A 121 4.03 52.12 -9.18
N GLU A 122 4.87 52.69 -10.03
CA GLU A 122 4.69 52.76 -11.49
C GLU A 122 5.02 51.41 -12.17
N GLU A 123 6.01 50.67 -11.64
CA GLU A 123 6.44 49.38 -12.17
C GLU A 123 5.56 48.19 -11.68
N LEU A 124 4.83 48.37 -10.60
CA LEU A 124 4.00 47.32 -10.00
C LEU A 124 2.97 46.73 -10.97
N PRO A 125 2.22 47.55 -11.78
CA PRO A 125 1.29 46.99 -12.75
C PRO A 125 1.98 46.17 -13.85
N SER A 126 3.13 46.59 -14.31
CA SER A 126 3.89 45.89 -15.36
C SER A 126 4.48 44.57 -14.83
N SER A 127 4.90 44.54 -13.57
CA SER A 127 5.45 43.38 -12.90
C SER A 127 4.40 42.30 -12.62
N VAL A 128 3.17 42.66 -12.24
CA VAL A 128 2.12 41.71 -11.84
C VAL A 128 1.28 41.20 -13.01
N GLY A 129 1.21 41.86 -14.15
CA GLY A 129 0.40 41.37 -15.24
C GLY A 129 -0.01 42.40 -16.27
N GLY A 130 0.73 43.48 -16.37
CA GLY A 130 0.51 44.55 -17.32
C GLY A 130 -0.70 45.42 -16.96
N ARG A 131 -1.05 46.32 -17.88
CA ARG A 131 -2.15 47.29 -17.67
C ARG A 131 -3.55 46.63 -17.89
N CYS A 132 -3.79 45.47 -17.27
CA CYS A 132 -5.12 44.87 -17.32
C CYS A 132 -6.14 45.73 -16.59
N GLN A 133 -7.14 46.25 -17.36
CA GLN A 133 -8.15 47.16 -16.81
C GLN A 133 -8.91 46.56 -15.61
N LYS A 134 -9.12 45.21 -15.63
CA LYS A 134 -9.77 44.50 -14.51
C LYS A 134 -8.96 44.53 -13.22
N PHE A 135 -7.63 44.67 -13.27
CA PHE A 135 -6.77 44.72 -12.09
C PHE A 135 -6.58 46.12 -11.51
N ARG A 136 -7.09 47.15 -12.18
CA ARG A 136 -6.89 48.55 -11.74
C ARG A 136 -7.31 48.80 -10.28
N ARG A 137 -8.44 48.26 -9.85
CA ARG A 137 -8.93 48.42 -8.47
C ARG A 137 -7.99 47.82 -7.42
N TYR A 138 -7.29 46.73 -7.75
CA TYR A 138 -6.33 46.10 -6.84
C TYR A 138 -5.07 46.96 -6.74
N TYR A 139 -4.57 47.47 -7.83
CA TYR A 139 -3.42 48.38 -7.83
C TYR A 139 -3.73 49.66 -7.05
N THR A 140 -4.92 50.25 -7.21
CA THR A 140 -5.36 51.42 -6.44
C THR A 140 -5.39 51.08 -4.96
N ARG A 141 -5.90 49.92 -4.56
CA ARG A 141 -5.92 49.47 -3.17
C ARG A 141 -4.51 49.26 -2.62
N MET A 142 -3.66 48.60 -3.35
CA MET A 142 -2.26 48.40 -2.96
C MET A 142 -1.50 49.73 -2.81
N PHE A 143 -1.75 50.66 -3.69
CA PHE A 143 -1.18 52.01 -3.58
C PHE A 143 -1.61 52.71 -2.30
N LEU A 144 -2.91 52.71 -1.98
CA LEU A 144 -3.44 53.27 -0.75
C LEU A 144 -2.83 52.63 0.50
N ASP A 145 -2.70 51.29 0.52
CA ASP A 145 -2.14 50.55 1.66
C ASP A 145 -0.64 50.82 1.86
N SER A 146 0.07 51.36 0.87
CA SER A 146 1.52 51.65 0.92
C SER A 146 1.88 53.12 0.94
N HIS A 147 0.89 54.05 0.82
CA HIS A 147 1.13 55.48 0.65
C HIS A 147 1.83 56.11 1.87
N ASP A 148 1.44 55.69 3.06
CA ASP A 148 1.95 56.28 4.32
C ASP A 148 3.26 55.61 4.80
N CYS A 149 3.82 54.67 4.05
CA CYS A 149 5.02 53.96 4.45
C CYS A 149 6.28 54.55 3.80
N HIS A 150 7.06 55.33 4.58
CA HIS A 150 8.32 55.91 4.12
C HIS A 150 9.50 54.94 4.15
N ASP A 151 9.55 54.02 5.14
CA ASP A 151 10.58 53.00 5.25
C ASP A 151 9.94 51.60 5.32
N PRO A 152 9.86 50.88 4.18
CA PRO A 152 9.27 49.54 4.13
C PRO A 152 10.00 48.49 4.96
N MET A 153 11.33 48.61 5.11
CA MET A 153 12.14 47.67 5.90
C MET A 153 11.89 47.83 7.40
N ALA A 154 11.83 49.06 7.89
CA ALA A 154 11.50 49.33 9.28
C ALA A 154 10.08 48.88 9.64
N TYR A 155 9.14 49.05 8.71
CA TYR A 155 7.76 48.58 8.89
C TYR A 155 7.69 47.05 9.04
N ILE A 156 8.38 46.26 8.19
CA ILE A 156 8.42 44.78 8.27
C ILE A 156 9.10 44.37 9.60
N ALA A 157 10.16 45.04 10.02
CA ALA A 157 10.89 44.73 11.26
C ALA A 157 9.99 44.77 12.52
N GLN A 158 8.96 45.62 12.56
CA GLN A 158 8.03 45.72 13.69
C GLN A 158 7.23 44.41 13.92
N PHE A 159 6.95 43.64 12.87
CA PHE A 159 6.17 42.40 12.96
C PHE A 159 7.03 41.15 13.17
N MET A 160 8.36 41.27 13.12
CA MET A 160 9.26 40.10 13.21
C MET A 160 9.31 39.54 14.65
N THR A 161 9.31 38.22 14.76
CA THR A 161 9.41 37.47 16.04
C THR A 161 10.84 37.15 16.44
N ARG A 162 11.79 37.15 15.51
CA ARG A 162 13.22 36.87 15.71
C ARG A 162 14.05 38.10 15.39
N ARG A 163 15.21 38.26 16.05
CA ARG A 163 16.21 39.32 15.75
C ARG A 163 16.98 38.97 14.46
N THR A 164 16.25 38.77 13.34
CA THR A 164 16.84 38.61 12.00
C THR A 164 16.73 39.97 11.29
N VAL A 165 17.63 40.20 10.35
CA VAL A 165 17.60 41.43 9.53
C VAL A 165 16.49 41.25 8.48
N PRO A 166 15.59 42.24 8.25
CA PRO A 166 14.51 42.14 7.27
C PRO A 166 14.98 41.83 5.85
N GLU A 167 16.15 42.29 5.47
CA GLU A 167 16.78 42.01 4.19
C GLU A 167 17.06 40.50 4.02
N LEU A 168 17.62 39.86 5.05
CA LEU A 168 17.91 38.43 5.02
C LEU A 168 16.62 37.61 4.91
N LEU A 169 15.55 38.07 5.57
CA LEU A 169 14.22 37.42 5.48
C LEU A 169 13.67 37.49 4.05
N LEU A 170 13.75 38.64 3.39
CA LEU A 170 13.23 38.81 2.04
C LEU A 170 14.11 38.15 0.97
N ASP A 171 15.43 38.25 1.08
CA ASP A 171 16.37 37.81 0.04
C ASP A 171 16.64 36.28 0.13
N VAL A 172 16.57 35.63 1.32
CA VAL A 172 16.94 34.25 1.52
C VAL A 172 15.80 33.35 2.04
N GLU A 173 15.06 33.85 3.03
CA GLU A 173 14.08 33.00 3.73
C GLU A 173 12.69 33.02 3.10
N LEU A 174 12.33 34.07 2.31
CA LEU A 174 11.01 34.14 1.67
C LEU A 174 10.80 33.03 0.65
N PHE A 175 11.73 32.85 -0.27
CA PHE A 175 11.66 31.82 -1.30
C PHE A 175 12.91 30.91 -1.31
N PRO A 176 13.03 29.95 -0.36
CA PRO A 176 14.19 29.08 -0.27
C PRO A 176 14.52 28.30 -1.57
N HIS A 177 13.55 28.07 -2.46
CA HIS A 177 13.76 27.35 -3.72
C HIS A 177 14.59 28.12 -4.74
N LEU A 178 14.66 29.45 -4.64
CA LEU A 178 15.46 30.27 -5.52
C LEU A 178 16.97 30.19 -5.22
N GLY A 179 17.33 29.76 -3.98
CA GLY A 179 18.71 29.68 -3.50
C GLY A 179 19.23 30.97 -2.88
N ILE A 180 20.42 30.90 -2.28
CA ILE A 180 21.03 32.01 -1.51
C ILE A 180 21.48 33.14 -2.44
N ASN A 181 21.85 32.84 -3.68
CA ASN A 181 22.36 33.80 -4.66
C ASN A 181 21.28 34.28 -5.65
N SER A 182 20.02 34.23 -5.25
CA SER A 182 18.91 34.65 -6.12
C SER A 182 18.91 36.17 -6.33
N SER A 183 18.57 36.60 -7.54
CA SER A 183 18.37 38.03 -7.82
C SER A 183 17.03 38.51 -7.29
N ARG A 184 16.94 39.74 -6.80
CA ARG A 184 15.66 40.37 -6.40
C ARG A 184 14.59 40.29 -7.49
N ARG A 185 15.02 40.34 -8.76
CA ARG A 185 14.13 40.19 -9.92
C ARG A 185 13.42 38.82 -9.95
N GLN A 186 14.09 37.75 -9.55
CA GLN A 186 13.49 36.39 -9.45
C GLN A 186 12.47 36.32 -8.31
N ILE A 187 12.77 36.94 -7.17
CA ILE A 187 11.86 37.04 -6.01
C ILE A 187 10.60 37.79 -6.41
N VAL A 188 10.76 38.96 -7.03
CA VAL A 188 9.66 39.80 -7.52
C VAL A 188 8.80 39.03 -8.54
N ALA A 189 9.41 38.29 -9.49
CA ALA A 189 8.69 37.51 -10.49
C ALA A 189 7.84 36.41 -9.86
N SER A 190 8.36 35.70 -8.85
CA SER A 190 7.61 34.66 -8.11
C SER A 190 6.44 35.24 -7.32
N LEU A 191 6.66 36.38 -6.62
CA LEU A 191 5.61 37.08 -5.89
C LEU A 191 4.55 37.65 -6.84
N ALA A 192 4.97 38.18 -7.98
CA ALA A 192 4.09 38.70 -9.02
C ALA A 192 3.22 37.59 -9.63
N LEU A 193 3.76 36.40 -9.88
CA LEU A 193 2.99 35.23 -10.34
C LEU A 193 1.89 34.87 -9.35
N MET A 194 2.21 34.75 -8.06
CA MET A 194 1.22 34.47 -7.02
C MET A 194 0.12 35.54 -6.98
N THR A 195 0.50 36.80 -7.07
CA THR A 195 -0.42 37.95 -7.08
C THR A 195 -1.32 37.95 -8.32
N LYS A 196 -0.75 37.67 -9.49
CA LYS A 196 -1.48 37.58 -10.78
C LYS A 196 -2.53 36.48 -10.75
N MET A 197 -2.18 35.28 -10.22
CA MET A 197 -3.12 34.18 -10.06
C MET A 197 -4.24 34.54 -9.09
N LEU A 198 -3.91 35.14 -7.93
CA LEU A 198 -4.86 35.57 -6.91
C LEU A 198 -5.89 36.56 -7.49
N PHE A 199 -5.42 37.59 -8.24
CA PHE A 199 -6.28 38.56 -8.87
C PHE A 199 -7.11 37.95 -10.01
N SER A 200 -6.54 37.03 -10.79
CA SER A 200 -7.25 36.37 -11.89
C SER A 200 -8.43 35.54 -11.39
N VAL A 201 -8.27 34.83 -10.27
CA VAL A 201 -9.36 34.08 -9.65
C VAL A 201 -10.42 35.03 -9.05
N HIS A 202 -9.99 36.07 -8.34
CA HIS A 202 -10.94 37.03 -7.75
C HIS A 202 -11.74 37.81 -8.80
N CYS A 203 -11.15 38.05 -9.96
CA CYS A 203 -11.83 38.70 -11.09
C CYS A 203 -12.68 37.74 -11.94
N GLY A 204 -12.73 36.45 -11.63
CA GLY A 204 -13.43 35.43 -12.39
C GLY A 204 -12.83 35.14 -13.79
N ARG A 205 -11.54 35.43 -14.02
CA ARG A 205 -10.82 35.07 -15.24
C ARG A 205 -10.31 33.64 -15.21
N MET A 206 -10.04 33.09 -14.01
CA MET A 206 -9.55 31.77 -13.76
C MET A 206 -10.39 31.14 -12.66
N LEU A 207 -10.61 29.84 -12.73
CA LEU A 207 -11.23 29.07 -11.65
C LEU A 207 -10.23 28.89 -10.49
N PRO A 208 -10.71 28.75 -9.25
CA PRO A 208 -9.84 28.36 -8.12
C PRO A 208 -9.08 27.07 -8.45
N THR A 209 -7.84 26.99 -8.00
CA THR A 209 -7.00 25.81 -8.24
C THR A 209 -7.56 24.60 -7.50
N ASP A 210 -7.76 23.50 -8.21
CA ASP A 210 -8.15 22.24 -7.58
C ASP A 210 -6.95 21.57 -6.92
N VAL A 211 -6.97 21.53 -5.60
CA VAL A 211 -5.91 20.92 -4.78
C VAL A 211 -5.83 19.40 -4.99
N HIS A 212 -6.95 18.78 -5.40
CA HIS A 212 -7.05 17.33 -5.59
C HIS A 212 -6.62 16.89 -6.99
N ALA A 213 -6.50 17.81 -7.95
CA ALA A 213 -5.99 17.50 -9.28
C ALA A 213 -4.55 16.98 -9.25
N TYR A 214 -4.26 16.01 -10.11
CA TYR A 214 -2.98 15.29 -10.15
C TYR A 214 -1.81 16.12 -10.71
N ASN A 215 -2.09 17.21 -11.41
CA ASN A 215 -1.09 18.21 -11.76
C ASN A 215 -0.46 18.89 -10.52
N ASN A 216 -1.24 19.02 -9.44
CA ASN A 216 -0.83 19.58 -8.15
C ASN A 216 -0.33 18.52 -7.14
N LYS A 217 -0.16 17.28 -7.57
CA LYS A 217 0.33 16.18 -6.74
C LYS A 217 1.70 15.70 -7.19
N ARG A 218 2.47 15.16 -6.24
CA ARG A 218 3.75 14.49 -6.45
C ARG A 218 3.79 13.20 -5.66
N VAL A 219 4.47 12.19 -6.18
CA VAL A 219 4.66 10.91 -5.51
C VAL A 219 6.14 10.74 -5.17
N GLU A 220 6.44 10.69 -3.89
CA GLU A 220 7.79 10.45 -3.40
C GLU A 220 8.06 8.95 -3.39
N MET A 221 8.93 8.48 -4.30
CA MET A 221 9.35 7.09 -4.40
C MET A 221 10.55 6.80 -3.49
N CYS A 222 10.96 5.53 -3.46
CA CYS A 222 11.99 5.03 -2.54
C CYS A 222 13.31 5.83 -2.58
N GLY A 223 13.79 6.21 -3.76
CA GLY A 223 15.04 6.96 -3.90
C GLY A 223 15.01 8.32 -3.20
N TYR A 224 13.90 9.06 -3.36
CA TYR A 224 13.69 10.34 -2.70
C TYR A 224 13.56 10.17 -1.17
N LEU A 225 12.72 9.23 -0.75
CA LEU A 225 12.47 8.96 0.68
C LEU A 225 13.74 8.49 1.41
N MET A 226 14.54 7.65 0.78
CA MET A 226 15.84 7.21 1.34
C MET A 226 16.84 8.35 1.42
N THR A 227 16.93 9.21 0.39
CA THR A 227 17.82 10.36 0.38
C THR A 227 17.47 11.33 1.49
N ASP A 228 16.18 11.62 1.69
CA ASP A 228 15.72 12.52 2.73
C ASP A 228 16.01 11.95 4.13
N LEU A 229 15.73 10.67 4.34
CA LEU A 229 16.07 9.98 5.58
C LEU A 229 17.58 9.98 5.85
N PHE A 230 18.42 9.71 4.82
CA PHE A 230 19.85 9.75 4.94
C PHE A 230 20.34 11.15 5.33
N LYS A 231 19.85 12.21 4.68
CA LYS A 231 20.17 13.60 5.03
C LYS A 231 19.86 13.91 6.50
N MET A 232 18.71 13.47 7.00
CA MET A 232 18.32 13.67 8.41
C MET A 232 19.25 12.91 9.39
N LEU A 233 19.55 11.66 9.10
CA LEU A 233 20.44 10.84 9.91
C LEU A 233 21.88 11.36 9.88
N TYR A 234 22.36 11.83 8.73
CA TYR A 234 23.68 12.42 8.58
C TYR A 234 23.82 13.74 9.37
N LYS A 235 22.81 14.63 9.31
CA LYS A 235 22.77 15.84 10.15
C LYS A 235 22.79 15.51 11.64
N LYS A 236 22.07 14.45 12.07
CA LYS A 236 22.11 13.96 13.44
C LYS A 236 23.49 13.45 13.82
N PHE A 237 24.12 12.68 12.92
CA PHE A 237 25.49 12.17 13.10
C PHE A 237 26.49 13.32 13.27
N LEU A 238 26.48 14.32 12.37
CA LEU A 238 27.36 15.49 12.46
C LEU A 238 27.16 16.26 13.78
N LYS A 239 25.91 16.45 14.20
CA LYS A 239 25.61 17.11 15.48
C LYS A 239 26.17 16.33 16.68
N THR A 240 26.03 15.01 16.66
CA THR A 240 26.57 14.16 17.73
C THR A 240 28.11 14.18 17.74
N LEU A 241 28.72 14.16 16.55
CA LEU A 241 30.16 14.28 16.37
C LEU A 241 30.68 15.61 16.94
N TYR A 242 30.01 16.71 16.58
CA TYR A 242 30.35 18.05 17.09
C TYR A 242 30.28 18.10 18.63
N MET A 243 29.19 17.62 19.24
CA MET A 243 29.06 17.57 20.70
C MET A 243 30.10 16.67 21.39
N THR A 244 30.55 15.61 20.70
CA THR A 244 31.62 14.73 21.24
C THR A 244 32.98 15.41 21.17
N LEU A 245 33.24 16.16 20.07
CA LEU A 245 34.47 16.97 19.93
C LEU A 245 34.56 18.07 20.97
N GLU A 246 33.49 18.80 21.25
CA GLU A 246 33.44 19.83 22.29
C GLU A 246 33.79 19.27 23.69
N LYS A 247 33.35 18.02 23.96
CA LYS A 247 33.60 17.37 25.27
C LYS A 247 34.99 16.78 25.40
N GLN A 248 35.56 16.24 24.35
CA GLN A 248 36.79 15.42 24.40
C GLN A 248 38.01 16.10 23.84
N HIS A 249 37.89 17.25 23.16
CA HIS A 249 38.94 18.01 22.48
C HIS A 249 39.86 17.16 21.54
N ARG A 250 39.51 15.89 21.31
CA ARG A 250 40.23 14.96 20.42
C ARG A 250 39.25 14.06 19.66
N ILE A 251 39.54 13.79 18.38
CA ILE A 251 38.80 12.81 17.60
C ILE A 251 39.52 11.47 17.72
N GLU A 252 38.94 10.55 18.45
CA GLU A 252 39.33 9.14 18.36
C GLU A 252 38.62 8.48 17.19
N LEU A 253 39.37 7.93 16.24
CA LEU A 253 38.81 7.23 15.07
C LEU A 253 37.88 6.07 15.44
N ASN A 254 38.16 5.41 16.57
CA ASN A 254 37.29 4.38 17.15
C ASN A 254 35.93 4.90 17.61
N SER A 255 35.82 6.21 17.93
CA SER A 255 34.52 6.82 18.28
C SER A 255 33.65 7.03 17.07
N LEU A 256 34.21 7.25 15.87
CA LEU A 256 33.48 7.31 14.59
C LEU A 256 32.89 5.95 14.24
N ASN A 257 33.60 4.86 14.45
CA ASN A 257 33.12 3.51 14.21
C ASN A 257 32.07 3.04 15.23
N LYS A 258 32.13 3.48 16.49
CA LYS A 258 31.11 3.18 17.51
C LYS A 258 29.75 3.85 17.23
N GLN A 259 29.74 4.88 16.38
CA GLN A 259 28.52 5.59 16.02
C GLN A 259 27.89 5.03 14.76
N ALA A 260 27.49 3.75 14.78
CA ALA A 260 26.68 3.12 13.73
C ALA A 260 25.25 3.75 13.59
N GLY A 261 25.13 5.03 13.96
CA GLY A 261 23.85 5.74 14.04
C GLY A 261 23.13 5.85 12.72
N ILE A 262 23.85 5.98 11.58
CA ILE A 262 23.23 6.03 10.25
C ILE A 262 22.74 4.65 9.84
N THR A 263 23.58 3.62 9.92
CA THR A 263 23.25 2.24 9.58
C THR A 263 22.08 1.73 10.41
N ASN A 264 22.14 1.90 11.73
CA ASN A 264 21.09 1.45 12.65
C ASN A 264 19.81 2.28 12.48
N GLY A 265 19.94 3.58 12.20
CA GLY A 265 18.82 4.45 11.93
C GLY A 265 18.06 4.06 10.65
N LEU A 266 18.79 3.77 9.56
CA LEU A 266 18.20 3.24 8.33
C LEU A 266 17.51 1.89 8.59
N ALA A 267 18.22 0.92 9.17
CA ALA A 267 17.67 -0.40 9.46
C ALA A 267 16.41 -0.32 10.35
N HIS A 268 16.40 0.57 11.36
CA HIS A 268 15.24 0.79 12.22
C HIS A 268 14.04 1.35 11.45
N CYS A 269 14.23 2.38 10.61
CA CYS A 269 13.14 2.97 9.83
C CYS A 269 12.55 1.95 8.84
N PHE A 270 13.39 1.16 8.19
CA PHE A 270 12.93 0.06 7.32
C PHE A 270 12.19 -1.02 8.11
N ALA A 271 12.68 -1.41 9.27
CA ALA A 271 12.08 -2.48 10.08
C ALA A 271 10.74 -2.08 10.70
N THR A 272 10.58 -0.83 11.15
CA THR A 272 9.37 -0.33 11.81
C THR A 272 8.38 0.31 10.86
N GLY A 273 8.82 0.79 9.69
CA GLY A 273 8.02 1.60 8.77
C GLY A 273 7.82 3.04 9.24
N SER A 274 8.39 3.43 10.37
CA SER A 274 8.36 4.80 10.90
C SER A 274 9.49 5.62 10.28
N TRP A 275 9.15 6.56 9.40
CA TRP A 275 10.09 7.26 8.54
C TRP A 275 10.36 8.67 9.03
N GLY A 276 11.54 8.92 9.54
CA GLY A 276 11.99 10.22 10.03
C GLY A 276 12.76 10.14 11.34
N VAL A 277 13.29 11.30 11.79
CA VAL A 277 13.97 11.48 13.07
C VAL A 277 13.06 12.31 13.96
N GLN A 278 12.76 11.80 15.14
CA GLN A 278 11.85 12.42 16.11
C GLN A 278 12.36 13.82 16.54
N ARG A 279 11.86 14.87 15.96
CA ARG A 279 12.19 16.24 16.34
C ARG A 279 10.98 17.18 16.45
N ASN A 280 9.87 16.93 15.74
CA ASN A 280 8.70 17.80 15.70
C ASN A 280 7.37 17.01 15.69
N ASN A 281 7.23 15.94 16.42
CA ASN A 281 6.02 15.10 16.52
C ASN A 281 5.45 14.55 15.19
N TYR A 282 6.12 14.74 14.06
CA TYR A 282 5.66 14.28 12.77
C TYR A 282 6.59 13.20 12.20
N ILE A 283 6.21 11.95 12.43
CA ILE A 283 6.85 10.79 11.82
C ILE A 283 5.85 10.16 10.85
N ARG A 284 6.26 9.98 9.61
CA ARG A 284 5.44 9.22 8.64
C ARG A 284 5.46 7.75 9.04
N THR A 285 4.30 7.13 9.18
CA THR A 285 4.14 5.72 9.53
C THR A 285 3.74 4.91 8.30
N GLY A 286 4.13 3.62 8.28
CA GLY A 286 3.75 2.69 7.21
C GLY A 286 4.42 2.95 5.87
N VAL A 287 5.55 3.65 5.82
CA VAL A 287 6.31 3.89 4.59
C VAL A 287 6.98 2.61 4.11
N SER A 288 7.62 1.87 5.01
CA SER A 288 8.15 0.54 4.71
C SER A 288 7.16 -0.52 5.16
N GLN A 289 6.77 -1.40 4.26
CA GLN A 289 5.81 -2.48 4.52
C GLN A 289 6.39 -3.82 4.08
N VAL A 290 6.03 -4.87 4.81
CA VAL A 290 6.25 -6.24 4.34
C VAL A 290 5.20 -6.53 3.28
N PRO A 291 5.57 -6.99 2.06
CA PRO A 291 4.59 -7.45 1.09
C PRO A 291 3.91 -8.70 1.65
N HIS A 292 2.70 -8.54 2.12
CA HIS A 292 1.92 -9.63 2.72
C HIS A 292 0.44 -9.51 2.29
N PRO A 293 -0.22 -10.61 1.94
CA PRO A 293 0.28 -11.98 1.86
C PRO A 293 1.08 -12.24 0.57
N LYS A 294 2.11 -13.07 0.65
CA LYS A 294 2.84 -13.59 -0.52
C LYS A 294 2.17 -14.87 -0.99
N LEU A 295 1.12 -14.74 -1.77
CA LEU A 295 0.36 -15.86 -2.30
C LEU A 295 0.57 -16.08 -3.79
N SER A 296 0.91 -15.01 -4.52
CA SER A 296 1.22 -15.02 -5.94
C SER A 296 2.15 -13.84 -6.27
N SER A 297 2.80 -13.87 -7.42
CA SER A 297 3.62 -12.75 -7.90
C SER A 297 2.80 -11.48 -8.10
N MET A 298 1.51 -11.60 -8.40
CA MET A 298 0.56 -10.47 -8.49
C MET A 298 0.52 -9.63 -7.19
N CYS A 299 0.60 -10.26 -6.01
CA CYS A 299 0.66 -9.55 -4.73
C CYS A 299 1.92 -8.69 -4.61
N MET A 300 3.06 -9.20 -5.08
CA MET A 300 4.34 -8.50 -5.07
C MET A 300 4.32 -7.28 -5.99
N TYR A 301 3.86 -7.45 -7.25
CA TYR A 301 3.74 -6.35 -8.21
C TYR A 301 2.79 -5.25 -7.71
N SER A 302 1.64 -5.63 -7.16
CA SER A 302 0.70 -4.67 -6.56
C SER A 302 1.35 -3.91 -5.40
N ALA A 303 2.10 -4.56 -4.52
CA ALA A 303 2.78 -3.92 -3.40
C ALA A 303 3.85 -2.91 -3.85
N MET A 304 4.60 -3.22 -4.90
CA MET A 304 5.66 -2.34 -5.43
C MET A 304 5.12 -1.11 -6.18
N ARG A 305 3.90 -1.18 -6.71
CA ARG A 305 3.26 -0.10 -7.46
C ARG A 305 2.21 0.67 -6.66
N ARG A 306 2.25 0.55 -5.35
CA ARG A 306 1.29 1.17 -4.42
C ARG A 306 1.68 2.59 -4.07
N ILE A 307 0.67 3.45 -3.94
CA ILE A 307 0.80 4.84 -3.50
C ILE A 307 -0.07 5.04 -2.26
N TYR A 308 0.45 5.72 -1.27
CA TYR A 308 -0.26 6.04 -0.04
C TYR A 308 -0.40 7.56 0.13
N ILE A 309 -1.58 8.00 0.56
CA ILE A 309 -1.84 9.41 0.91
C ILE A 309 -1.65 9.55 2.42
N PRO A 310 -0.59 10.21 2.88
CA PRO A 310 -0.35 10.40 4.32
C PRO A 310 -1.52 11.14 4.98
N ASN A 311 -1.83 10.77 6.23
CA ASN A 311 -2.91 11.34 7.07
C ASN A 311 -4.34 11.20 6.50
N GLY A 312 -4.52 10.54 5.36
CA GLY A 312 -5.84 10.34 4.74
C GLY A 312 -6.80 9.46 5.56
N LYS A 313 -6.27 8.60 6.45
CA LYS A 313 -7.08 7.70 7.28
C LYS A 313 -7.79 8.42 8.45
N GLU A 314 -7.16 9.42 9.02
CA GLU A 314 -7.63 10.13 10.23
C GLU A 314 -8.55 11.32 9.89
N GLY A 315 -8.48 11.82 8.66
CA GLY A 315 -9.25 12.98 8.22
C GLY A 315 -10.71 12.65 7.89
N LYS A 316 -11.62 13.55 8.29
CA LYS A 316 -13.04 13.51 7.88
C LYS A 316 -13.31 13.98 6.44
N ASN A 317 -12.27 14.37 5.70
CA ASN A 317 -12.40 14.88 4.34
C ASN A 317 -12.60 13.74 3.33
N ASN A 318 -13.82 13.57 2.85
CA ASN A 318 -14.17 12.54 1.86
C ASN A 318 -13.66 12.85 0.45
N LYS A 319 -13.34 14.11 0.12
CA LYS A 319 -12.88 14.49 -1.23
C LYS A 319 -11.55 13.83 -1.62
N ILE A 320 -10.66 13.59 -0.65
CA ILE A 320 -9.38 12.90 -0.91
C ILE A 320 -9.54 11.43 -1.31
N ARG A 321 -10.69 10.83 -1.00
CA ARG A 321 -11.01 9.42 -1.27
C ARG A 321 -11.72 9.20 -2.60
N GLN A 322 -12.22 10.27 -3.20
CA GLN A 322 -12.91 10.23 -4.48
C GLN A 322 -11.91 10.06 -5.62
N LEU A 323 -12.34 9.37 -6.67
CA LEU A 323 -11.57 9.26 -7.90
C LEU A 323 -11.67 10.60 -8.65
N HIS A 324 -10.54 11.30 -8.77
CA HIS A 324 -10.48 12.57 -9.48
C HIS A 324 -10.33 12.32 -10.99
N PRO A 325 -11.00 13.08 -11.88
CA PRO A 325 -10.89 12.88 -13.33
C PRO A 325 -9.45 12.94 -13.86
N SER A 326 -8.61 13.85 -13.34
CA SER A 326 -7.20 13.98 -13.73
C SER A 326 -6.31 12.79 -13.32
N SER A 327 -6.84 11.83 -12.54
CA SER A 327 -6.13 10.60 -12.16
C SER A 327 -6.13 9.54 -13.26
N MET A 328 -6.98 9.71 -14.29
CA MET A 328 -7.18 8.71 -15.35
C MET A 328 -5.86 8.41 -16.08
N PHE A 329 -5.57 7.13 -16.29
CA PHE A 329 -4.32 6.59 -16.83
C PHE A 329 -3.06 6.79 -15.97
N PHE A 330 -3.14 7.50 -14.84
CA PHE A 330 -2.04 7.60 -13.87
C PHE A 330 -2.23 6.67 -12.68
N VAL A 331 -3.48 6.54 -12.21
CA VAL A 331 -3.85 5.70 -11.07
C VAL A 331 -4.97 4.77 -11.48
N CYS A 332 -4.90 3.52 -11.04
CA CYS A 332 -5.92 2.53 -11.32
C CYS A 332 -7.31 3.01 -10.86
N THR A 333 -8.29 2.88 -11.74
CA THR A 333 -9.68 3.27 -11.45
C THR A 333 -10.38 2.34 -10.48
N SER A 334 -9.86 1.14 -10.26
CA SER A 334 -10.59 0.05 -9.58
C SER A 334 -9.83 -0.55 -8.40
N GLU A 335 -8.49 -0.64 -8.43
CA GLU A 335 -7.72 -1.28 -7.37
C GLU A 335 -7.53 -0.35 -6.17
N THR A 336 -8.32 -0.54 -5.11
CA THR A 336 -8.21 0.14 -3.81
C THR A 336 -8.65 -0.82 -2.70
N PRO A 337 -8.07 -0.75 -1.49
CA PRO A 337 -8.53 -1.55 -0.35
C PRO A 337 -9.97 -1.19 0.05
N GLU A 338 -10.67 -2.14 0.63
CA GLU A 338 -11.99 -1.92 1.26
C GLU A 338 -11.83 -1.31 2.67
N GLY A 339 -12.89 -0.67 3.17
CA GLY A 339 -12.97 -0.15 4.53
C GLY A 339 -12.26 1.18 4.75
N GLN A 340 -11.60 1.37 5.90
CA GLN A 340 -11.01 2.64 6.33
C GLN A 340 -9.97 3.21 5.36
N SER A 341 -9.30 2.36 4.59
CA SER A 341 -8.24 2.76 3.66
C SER A 341 -8.72 3.01 2.23
N ILE A 342 -10.03 2.98 1.96
CA ILE A 342 -10.59 3.22 0.64
C ILE A 342 -10.20 4.59 0.10
N GLY A 343 -9.67 4.65 -1.13
CA GLY A 343 -9.24 5.89 -1.79
C GLY A 343 -7.99 6.55 -1.20
N VAL A 344 -7.45 6.04 -0.08
CA VAL A 344 -6.21 6.53 0.57
C VAL A 344 -4.99 5.72 0.12
N VAL A 345 -5.19 4.44 -0.14
CA VAL A 345 -4.20 3.56 -0.77
C VAL A 345 -4.59 3.38 -2.23
N LEU A 346 -3.71 3.79 -3.11
CA LEU A 346 -3.89 3.79 -4.55
C LEU A 346 -2.85 2.89 -5.21
N ASN A 347 -3.09 2.50 -6.45
CA ASN A 347 -2.15 1.71 -7.25
C ASN A 347 -1.92 2.41 -8.58
N MET A 348 -0.67 2.42 -9.09
CA MET A 348 -0.36 3.03 -10.37
C MET A 348 -1.01 2.26 -11.52
N ALA A 349 -1.51 2.99 -12.52
CA ALA A 349 -1.95 2.44 -13.78
C ALA A 349 -0.78 1.79 -14.53
N VAL A 350 -1.06 0.88 -15.48
CA VAL A 350 -0.04 0.01 -16.08
C VAL A 350 1.14 0.78 -16.65
N PHE A 351 0.91 1.79 -17.50
CA PHE A 351 1.98 2.55 -18.16
C PHE A 351 2.40 3.81 -17.39
N CYS A 352 1.85 4.04 -16.19
CA CYS A 352 2.24 5.16 -15.36
C CYS A 352 3.65 4.97 -14.80
N HIS A 353 4.48 6.00 -14.94
CA HIS A 353 5.80 6.14 -14.35
C HIS A 353 5.86 7.36 -13.43
N VAL A 354 6.84 7.39 -12.56
CA VAL A 354 7.13 8.55 -11.71
C VAL A 354 8.42 9.19 -12.21
N SER A 355 8.38 10.50 -12.49
CA SER A 355 9.53 11.23 -13.01
C SER A 355 10.72 11.22 -12.04
N HIS A 356 11.92 11.13 -12.59
CA HIS A 356 13.17 11.32 -11.87
C HIS A 356 13.51 12.81 -11.76
N ARG A 357 14.43 13.15 -10.91
CA ARG A 357 14.95 14.50 -10.80
C ARG A 357 15.95 14.78 -11.94
N VAL A 358 15.70 15.84 -12.70
CA VAL A 358 16.69 16.40 -13.64
C VAL A 358 17.26 17.68 -13.03
N GLY A 359 18.55 17.90 -13.15
CA GLY A 359 19.21 19.08 -12.60
C GLY A 359 18.66 20.38 -13.20
N VAL A 360 18.10 21.25 -12.37
CA VAL A 360 17.46 22.50 -12.79
C VAL A 360 18.43 23.38 -13.60
N VAL A 361 19.69 23.49 -13.16
CA VAL A 361 20.74 24.29 -13.83
C VAL A 361 20.99 23.79 -15.26
N ILE A 362 21.03 22.46 -15.46
CA ILE A 362 21.22 21.85 -16.79
C ILE A 362 20.04 22.20 -17.69
N VAL A 363 18.82 22.07 -17.19
CA VAL A 363 17.61 22.39 -17.96
C VAL A 363 17.57 23.87 -18.32
N ILE A 364 17.91 24.77 -17.42
CA ILE A 364 18.00 26.21 -17.69
C ILE A 364 19.05 26.47 -18.80
N GLN A 365 20.23 25.89 -18.72
CA GLN A 365 21.27 26.04 -19.73
C GLN A 365 20.86 25.54 -21.13
N LEU A 366 20.12 24.44 -21.18
CA LEU A 366 19.60 23.88 -22.43
C LEU A 366 18.49 24.78 -23.02
N ILE A 367 17.61 25.29 -22.21
CA ILE A 367 16.49 26.16 -22.63
C ILE A 367 17.02 27.55 -23.01
N ASP A 368 18.06 28.07 -22.40
CA ASP A 368 18.67 29.35 -22.77
C ASP A 368 19.26 29.36 -24.18
N ARG A 369 19.66 28.19 -24.67
CA ARG A 369 20.15 28.05 -26.07
C ARG A 369 19.03 28.17 -27.10
N VAL A 370 17.76 28.06 -26.70
CA VAL A 370 16.63 28.21 -27.61
C VAL A 370 16.49 29.68 -27.99
N PRO A 371 16.56 30.04 -29.31
CA PRO A 371 16.38 31.40 -29.76
C PRO A 371 15.01 31.95 -29.34
N VAL A 372 14.97 33.14 -28.78
CA VAL A 372 13.73 33.77 -28.26
C VAL A 372 13.55 35.14 -28.91
N VAL A 373 12.36 35.42 -29.40
CA VAL A 373 11.92 36.77 -29.70
C VAL A 373 11.52 37.45 -28.38
N GLY A 374 11.98 38.66 -28.12
CA GLY A 374 11.67 39.39 -26.91
C GLY A 374 10.16 39.58 -26.73
N GLY A 375 9.66 39.45 -25.50
CA GLY A 375 8.24 39.55 -25.18
C GLY A 375 7.97 39.60 -23.68
N ASN A 376 6.70 39.44 -23.31
CA ASN A 376 6.20 39.67 -21.95
C ASN A 376 5.78 38.40 -21.19
N THR A 377 5.72 37.25 -21.87
CA THR A 377 5.34 35.97 -21.21
C THR A 377 6.51 35.44 -20.39
N PRO A 378 6.42 35.37 -19.05
CA PRO A 378 7.50 34.86 -18.20
C PRO A 378 7.65 33.36 -18.35
N LEU A 379 8.91 32.91 -18.40
CA LEU A 379 9.33 31.53 -18.40
C LEU A 379 9.82 31.14 -17.01
N PHE A 380 9.21 30.09 -16.44
CA PHE A 380 9.62 29.50 -15.18
C PHE A 380 10.15 28.07 -15.39
N VAL A 381 11.16 27.70 -14.59
CA VAL A 381 11.67 26.33 -14.48
C VAL A 381 11.60 25.93 -13.01
N ASN A 382 10.71 24.99 -12.65
CA ASN A 382 10.41 24.60 -11.27
C ASN A 382 10.10 25.80 -10.34
N GLY A 383 9.40 26.81 -10.86
CA GLY A 383 9.07 28.02 -10.10
C GLY A 383 10.19 29.09 -10.09
N ILE A 384 11.34 28.86 -10.72
CA ILE A 384 12.43 29.82 -10.86
C ILE A 384 12.24 30.60 -12.16
N TYR A 385 12.12 31.92 -12.06
CA TYR A 385 12.07 32.79 -13.25
C TYR A 385 13.40 32.78 -13.99
N VAL A 386 13.36 32.56 -15.32
CA VAL A 386 14.56 32.53 -16.18
C VAL A 386 14.59 33.73 -17.09
N LYS A 387 13.60 33.91 -17.97
CA LYS A 387 13.52 34.99 -18.98
C LYS A 387 12.06 35.23 -19.39
N SER A 388 11.82 36.25 -20.20
CA SER A 388 10.52 36.47 -20.84
C SER A 388 10.59 36.13 -22.33
N ILE A 389 9.53 35.56 -22.86
CA ILE A 389 9.42 35.10 -24.27
C ILE A 389 8.30 35.84 -24.99
N GLY A 390 8.44 36.05 -26.32
CA GLY A 390 7.47 36.78 -27.13
C GLY A 390 6.35 35.92 -27.68
N ASP A 391 6.68 34.79 -28.24
CA ASP A 391 5.73 33.84 -28.82
C ASP A 391 5.82 32.48 -28.07
N PRO A 392 4.91 32.22 -27.13
CA PRO A 392 4.94 31.00 -26.36
C PRO A 392 4.60 29.74 -27.17
N LEU A 393 3.83 29.84 -28.27
CA LEU A 393 3.45 28.66 -29.05
C LEU A 393 4.63 28.17 -29.92
N THR A 394 5.29 29.05 -30.64
CA THR A 394 6.53 28.71 -31.37
C THR A 394 7.62 28.20 -30.43
N PHE A 395 7.69 28.76 -29.21
CA PHE A 395 8.63 28.33 -28.21
C PHE A 395 8.30 26.92 -27.70
N LEU A 396 7.00 26.58 -27.53
CA LEU A 396 6.51 25.25 -27.14
C LEU A 396 6.98 24.19 -28.16
N GLU A 397 6.82 24.45 -29.44
CA GLU A 397 7.29 23.55 -30.53
C GLU A 397 8.80 23.33 -30.48
N ARG A 398 9.57 24.40 -30.27
CA ARG A 398 11.05 24.33 -30.22
C ARG A 398 11.53 23.51 -29.04
N VAL A 399 10.93 23.70 -27.84
CA VAL A 399 11.26 22.91 -26.66
C VAL A 399 10.84 21.45 -26.88
N GLY A 400 9.70 21.20 -27.54
CA GLY A 400 9.26 19.86 -27.92
C GLY A 400 10.27 19.16 -28.82
N ARG A 401 10.81 19.83 -29.83
CA ARG A 401 11.86 19.27 -30.68
C ARG A 401 13.11 18.88 -29.90
N LEU A 402 13.56 19.71 -28.95
CA LEU A 402 14.71 19.36 -28.10
C LEU A 402 14.49 18.11 -27.27
N LYS A 403 13.25 17.86 -26.83
CA LYS A 403 12.91 16.64 -26.11
C LYS A 403 12.88 15.42 -27.02
N LEU A 404 12.35 15.56 -28.23
CA LEU A 404 12.34 14.51 -29.25
C LEU A 404 13.74 14.15 -29.74
N ASP A 405 14.61 15.16 -29.94
CA ASP A 405 16.01 14.97 -30.32
C ASP A 405 16.87 14.35 -29.18
N GLY A 406 16.25 14.08 -28.00
CA GLY A 406 16.94 13.51 -26.85
C GLY A 406 17.89 14.48 -26.13
N VAL A 407 17.90 15.76 -26.50
CA VAL A 407 18.68 16.80 -25.81
C VAL A 407 18.12 17.10 -24.43
N LEU A 408 16.79 17.21 -24.32
CA LEU A 408 16.09 17.26 -23.05
C LEU A 408 15.69 15.84 -22.63
N PRO A 409 15.92 15.45 -21.37
CA PRO A 409 15.45 14.17 -20.85
C PRO A 409 13.93 14.00 -20.97
N TYR A 410 13.48 12.77 -21.22
CA TYR A 410 12.05 12.44 -21.36
C TYR A 410 11.20 12.78 -20.13
N ASP A 411 11.83 12.87 -18.96
CA ASP A 411 11.18 13.24 -17.68
C ASP A 411 10.82 14.73 -17.59
N VAL A 412 11.37 15.57 -18.47
CA VAL A 412 11.07 17.00 -18.44
C VAL A 412 9.71 17.25 -19.08
N SER A 413 8.86 17.98 -18.39
CA SER A 413 7.55 18.41 -18.86
C SER A 413 7.54 19.93 -19.08
N TYR A 414 6.85 20.38 -20.13
CA TYR A 414 6.77 21.78 -20.51
C TYR A 414 5.37 22.10 -21.03
N PHE A 415 4.85 23.26 -20.68
CA PHE A 415 3.54 23.71 -21.13
C PHE A 415 3.36 25.22 -21.02
N TYR A 416 2.50 25.75 -21.85
CA TYR A 416 2.06 27.13 -21.78
C TYR A 416 0.70 27.23 -21.12
N ASN A 417 0.55 28.14 -20.16
CA ASN A 417 -0.73 28.43 -19.49
C ASN A 417 -1.29 29.75 -19.97
N PRO A 418 -2.31 29.75 -20.85
CA PRO A 418 -2.89 30.98 -21.41
C PRO A 418 -3.68 31.81 -20.40
N ASP A 419 -4.26 31.17 -19.37
CA ASP A 419 -5.09 31.87 -18.36
C ASP A 419 -4.26 32.85 -17.52
N VAL A 420 -3.02 32.49 -17.26
CA VAL A 420 -2.07 33.29 -16.48
C VAL A 420 -0.99 33.89 -17.36
N ASP A 421 -0.93 33.51 -18.65
CA ASP A 421 0.11 33.87 -19.60
C ASP A 421 1.51 33.61 -19.03
N VAL A 422 1.80 32.32 -18.82
CA VAL A 422 3.05 31.81 -18.23
C VAL A 422 3.49 30.56 -18.97
N PHE A 423 4.77 30.48 -19.29
CA PHE A 423 5.38 29.24 -19.76
C PHE A 423 6.09 28.56 -18.60
N ASP A 424 5.72 27.30 -18.33
CA ASP A 424 6.27 26.52 -17.21
C ASP A 424 6.99 25.26 -17.70
N VAL A 425 8.17 25.02 -17.13
CA VAL A 425 8.97 23.82 -17.35
C VAL A 425 9.19 23.13 -16.02
N GLN A 426 8.78 21.89 -15.95
CA GLN A 426 8.88 21.08 -14.74
C GLN A 426 9.92 19.97 -14.95
N CYS A 427 10.92 19.93 -14.11
CA CYS A 427 11.98 18.93 -14.10
C CYS A 427 12.20 18.31 -12.71
N ASP A 428 11.27 18.57 -11.78
CA ASP A 428 11.25 17.99 -10.44
C ASP A 428 10.92 16.49 -10.45
N ALA A 429 11.34 15.78 -9.40
CA ALA A 429 10.96 14.38 -9.20
C ALA A 429 9.54 14.25 -8.68
N GLY A 430 8.91 13.12 -8.97
CA GLY A 430 7.63 12.77 -8.36
C GLY A 430 6.40 13.12 -9.19
N ARG A 431 6.55 13.66 -10.38
CA ARG A 431 5.42 13.83 -11.31
C ARG A 431 5.00 12.48 -11.87
N LEU A 432 3.72 12.24 -11.94
CA LEU A 432 3.18 11.10 -12.66
C LEU A 432 3.25 11.41 -14.15
N ILE A 433 3.92 10.55 -14.92
CA ILE A 433 4.08 10.67 -16.37
C ILE A 433 3.64 9.36 -17.04
N ARG A 434 3.19 9.45 -18.28
CA ARG A 434 2.81 8.29 -19.08
C ARG A 434 3.15 8.47 -20.55
N PRO A 435 3.45 7.39 -21.27
CA PRO A 435 3.72 7.46 -22.71
C PRO A 435 2.41 7.60 -23.49
N LEU A 436 2.42 8.45 -24.50
CA LEU A 436 1.37 8.64 -25.51
C LEU A 436 1.96 8.41 -26.89
N LEU A 437 1.17 7.78 -27.77
CA LEU A 437 1.53 7.59 -29.17
C LEU A 437 1.34 8.91 -29.93
N ARG A 438 2.32 9.27 -30.74
CA ARG A 438 2.29 10.46 -31.58
C ARG A 438 1.66 10.13 -32.93
N LEU A 439 0.69 10.93 -33.36
CA LEU A 439 0.01 10.74 -34.64
C LEU A 439 0.75 11.40 -35.84
N ASP A 440 1.67 12.34 -35.55
CA ASP A 440 2.50 13.02 -36.55
C ASP A 440 3.76 12.19 -36.95
N SER A 441 4.04 11.09 -36.26
CA SER A 441 5.13 10.18 -36.61
C SER A 441 4.58 8.94 -37.34
N PRO A 442 5.40 8.30 -38.23
CA PRO A 442 4.97 7.05 -38.85
C PRO A 442 4.62 6.01 -37.80
N PRO A 443 3.56 5.19 -38.00
CA PRO A 443 3.18 4.18 -37.02
C PRO A 443 4.32 3.18 -36.78
N PRO A 444 4.48 2.69 -35.54
CA PRO A 444 5.52 1.70 -35.26
C PRO A 444 5.29 0.43 -36.08
N PRO A 445 6.35 -0.26 -36.52
CA PRO A 445 6.21 -1.47 -37.32
C PRO A 445 5.48 -2.57 -36.53
N VAL A 446 4.38 -3.08 -37.09
CA VAL A 446 3.44 -4.01 -36.44
C VAL A 446 4.07 -5.36 -36.05
N HIS A 447 5.19 -5.73 -36.68
CA HIS A 447 5.78 -7.07 -36.52
C HIS A 447 7.08 -7.14 -35.70
N ALA A 448 7.57 -6.03 -35.16
CA ALA A 448 8.78 -6.05 -34.33
C ALA A 448 8.44 -5.84 -32.85
N PRO A 449 8.93 -6.69 -31.92
CA PRO A 449 8.80 -6.44 -30.50
C PRO A 449 9.62 -5.21 -30.11
N LEU A 450 8.98 -4.04 -30.12
CA LEU A 450 9.60 -2.78 -29.78
C LEU A 450 9.52 -2.54 -28.27
N SER A 451 10.66 -2.39 -27.63
CA SER A 451 10.70 -1.90 -26.26
C SER A 451 10.25 -0.44 -26.18
N PHE A 452 9.62 -0.01 -25.10
CA PHE A 452 9.25 1.39 -24.87
C PHE A 452 10.46 2.35 -25.07
N ARG A 453 11.66 1.93 -24.70
CA ARG A 453 12.89 2.69 -24.90
C ARG A 453 13.18 2.91 -26.39
N ARG A 454 12.95 1.91 -27.23
CA ARG A 454 13.14 2.04 -28.68
C ARG A 454 12.04 2.89 -29.31
N MET A 455 10.80 2.71 -28.93
CA MET A 455 9.68 3.54 -29.37
C MET A 455 9.90 5.03 -29.04
N HIS A 456 10.47 5.31 -27.88
CA HIS A 456 10.83 6.68 -27.50
C HIS A 456 12.00 7.21 -28.34
N HIS A 457 13.06 6.41 -28.55
CA HIS A 457 14.21 6.79 -29.36
C HIS A 457 13.83 7.06 -30.82
N ASP A 458 12.90 6.29 -31.37
CA ASP A 458 12.39 6.42 -32.73
C ASP A 458 11.25 7.47 -32.85
N ASN A 459 10.99 8.22 -31.77
CA ASN A 459 9.99 9.29 -31.68
C ASN A 459 8.53 8.88 -31.90
N HIS A 460 8.21 7.60 -31.72
CA HIS A 460 6.83 7.12 -31.82
C HIS A 460 6.00 7.48 -30.57
N ILE A 461 6.63 7.60 -29.41
CA ILE A 461 5.96 7.93 -28.14
C ILE A 461 6.61 9.15 -27.47
N GLU A 462 5.78 9.89 -26.75
CA GLU A 462 6.22 10.98 -25.87
C GLU A 462 5.67 10.78 -24.46
N TYR A 463 6.53 10.97 -23.44
CA TYR A 463 6.11 10.92 -22.03
C TYR A 463 5.55 12.28 -21.60
N MET A 464 4.31 12.27 -21.10
CA MET A 464 3.60 13.47 -20.66
C MET A 464 3.12 13.38 -19.22
N CYS A 465 3.15 14.50 -18.52
CA CYS A 465 2.56 14.64 -17.17
C CYS A 465 1.12 15.16 -17.23
N ALA A 466 0.42 15.13 -16.09
CA ALA A 466 -0.97 15.59 -15.99
C ALA A 466 -1.15 17.04 -16.46
N SER A 467 -0.20 17.95 -16.17
CA SER A 467 -0.28 19.36 -16.59
C SER A 467 -0.20 19.56 -18.10
N GLN A 468 0.52 18.69 -18.81
CA GLN A 468 0.59 18.71 -20.28
C GLN A 468 -0.68 18.13 -20.91
N ILE A 469 -1.17 17.00 -20.35
CA ILE A 469 -2.33 16.29 -20.86
C ILE A 469 -3.61 17.14 -20.83
N GLU A 470 -3.78 18.00 -19.84
CA GLU A 470 -4.91 18.93 -19.76
C GLU A 470 -5.00 19.90 -20.96
N ARG A 471 -3.94 20.00 -21.76
CA ARG A 471 -3.79 21.02 -22.81
C ARG A 471 -3.67 20.46 -24.23
N VAL A 472 -3.80 19.15 -24.37
CA VAL A 472 -3.70 18.45 -25.65
C VAL A 472 -4.92 17.53 -25.84
N ASN A 473 -5.33 17.37 -27.08
CA ASN A 473 -6.37 16.43 -27.44
C ASN A 473 -5.76 15.05 -27.68
N ILE A 474 -6.28 14.05 -26.98
CA ILE A 474 -5.81 12.67 -27.03
C ILE A 474 -6.95 11.78 -27.49
N ALA A 475 -6.74 11.00 -28.54
CA ALA A 475 -7.68 9.98 -29.01
C ALA A 475 -7.55 8.72 -28.13
N MET A 476 -8.67 8.03 -27.92
CA MET A 476 -8.68 6.78 -27.16
C MET A 476 -8.24 5.58 -28.01
N ASP A 477 -8.61 5.60 -29.30
CA ASP A 477 -8.40 4.51 -30.23
C ASP A 477 -8.25 5.02 -31.67
N HIS A 478 -7.97 4.11 -32.59
CA HIS A 478 -7.85 4.42 -34.02
C HIS A 478 -9.17 4.84 -34.66
N GLU A 479 -10.31 4.40 -34.14
CA GLU A 479 -11.62 4.76 -34.66
C GLU A 479 -11.92 6.23 -34.38
N ALA A 480 -11.61 6.72 -33.18
CA ALA A 480 -11.69 8.13 -32.85
C ALA A 480 -10.80 9.00 -33.74
N CYS A 481 -9.56 8.53 -34.03
CA CYS A 481 -8.67 9.22 -34.96
C CYS A 481 -9.22 9.27 -36.39
N ALA A 482 -9.83 8.19 -36.89
CA ALA A 482 -10.42 8.14 -38.21
C ALA A 482 -11.63 9.06 -38.34
N THR A 483 -12.42 9.20 -37.26
CA THR A 483 -13.63 10.03 -37.23
C THR A 483 -13.28 11.55 -37.22
N TYR A 484 -12.21 11.93 -36.50
CA TYR A 484 -11.77 13.33 -36.35
C TYR A 484 -10.26 13.49 -36.57
N PRO A 485 -9.75 13.34 -37.82
CA PRO A 485 -8.31 13.23 -38.09
C PRO A 485 -7.48 14.47 -37.72
N ASP A 486 -8.07 15.66 -37.83
CA ASP A 486 -7.36 16.93 -37.55
C ASP A 486 -7.48 17.41 -36.09
N SER A 487 -8.23 16.69 -35.27
CA SER A 487 -8.51 17.12 -33.89
C SER A 487 -7.54 16.58 -32.85
N TYR A 488 -6.84 15.50 -33.17
CA TYR A 488 -5.98 14.80 -32.23
C TYR A 488 -4.51 14.88 -32.64
N VAL A 489 -3.65 15.08 -31.66
CA VAL A 489 -2.17 15.10 -31.84
C VAL A 489 -1.56 13.80 -31.28
N TYR A 490 -2.21 13.24 -30.28
CA TYR A 490 -1.76 12.04 -29.57
C TYR A 490 -2.90 11.02 -29.47
N MET A 491 -2.50 9.76 -29.26
CA MET A 491 -3.41 8.65 -29.03
C MET A 491 -2.93 7.82 -27.83
N GLU A 492 -3.86 7.21 -27.10
CA GLU A 492 -3.53 6.24 -26.06
C GLU A 492 -2.93 4.98 -26.69
N LEU A 493 -1.97 4.36 -25.98
CA LEU A 493 -1.39 3.10 -26.45
C LEU A 493 -2.40 1.95 -26.38
N GLU A 494 -3.19 1.95 -25.31
CA GLU A 494 -4.21 0.92 -25.06
C GLU A 494 -5.27 1.51 -24.10
N PRO A 495 -6.58 1.45 -24.38
CA PRO A 495 -7.61 1.96 -23.49
C PRO A 495 -7.61 1.31 -22.10
N THR A 496 -7.27 0.03 -22.02
CA THR A 496 -7.18 -0.72 -20.75
C THR A 496 -6.06 -0.25 -19.83
N ALA A 497 -5.14 0.57 -20.34
CA ALA A 497 -4.04 1.13 -19.56
C ALA A 497 -4.50 2.11 -18.46
N MET A 498 -5.76 2.52 -18.42
CA MET A 498 -6.33 3.27 -17.29
C MET A 498 -6.43 2.44 -16.00
N MET A 499 -6.37 1.12 -16.11
CA MET A 499 -6.36 0.20 -14.98
C MET A 499 -4.94 -0.18 -14.56
N GLY A 500 -4.77 -0.64 -13.32
CA GLY A 500 -3.53 -1.23 -12.82
C GLY A 500 -3.35 -2.67 -13.27
N ILE A 501 -2.23 -3.29 -12.89
CA ILE A 501 -1.90 -4.66 -13.27
C ILE A 501 -2.99 -5.63 -12.82
N VAL A 502 -3.38 -5.60 -11.55
CA VAL A 502 -4.35 -6.56 -10.97
C VAL A 502 -5.72 -6.45 -11.63
N ALA A 503 -6.21 -5.24 -11.87
CA ALA A 503 -7.50 -5.03 -12.48
C ALA A 503 -7.56 -5.47 -13.95
N ASN A 504 -6.44 -5.43 -14.66
CA ASN A 504 -6.32 -5.88 -16.05
C ASN A 504 -6.40 -7.40 -16.23
N PHE A 505 -6.34 -8.18 -15.15
CA PHE A 505 -6.58 -9.63 -15.21
C PHE A 505 -8.08 -9.99 -15.18
N ILE A 506 -8.97 -9.03 -14.99
CA ILE A 506 -10.42 -9.24 -14.92
C ILE A 506 -10.99 -9.15 -16.34
N PRO A 507 -11.51 -10.25 -16.90
CA PRO A 507 -12.11 -10.23 -18.22
C PRO A 507 -13.42 -9.43 -18.20
N PHE A 508 -13.71 -8.73 -19.30
CA PHE A 508 -14.95 -7.96 -19.50
C PHE A 508 -15.30 -7.03 -18.31
N SER A 509 -14.32 -6.36 -17.75
CA SER A 509 -14.52 -5.51 -16.56
C SER A 509 -15.47 -4.34 -16.81
N ASN A 510 -15.66 -3.93 -18.07
CA ASN A 510 -16.63 -2.92 -18.50
C ASN A 510 -18.08 -3.44 -18.52
N HIS A 511 -18.31 -4.75 -18.47
CA HIS A 511 -19.63 -5.39 -18.45
C HIS A 511 -20.06 -5.82 -17.05
N THR A 512 -19.45 -5.31 -16.00
CA THR A 512 -19.80 -5.61 -14.60
C THR A 512 -19.90 -4.34 -13.79
N GLN A 513 -20.59 -4.42 -12.66
CA GLN A 513 -20.71 -3.29 -11.74
C GLN A 513 -19.34 -2.88 -11.18
N SER A 514 -19.03 -1.58 -11.19
CA SER A 514 -17.74 -1.03 -10.75
C SER A 514 -17.27 -1.51 -9.36
N PRO A 515 -18.11 -1.56 -8.30
CA PRO A 515 -17.69 -2.10 -7.01
C PRO A 515 -17.19 -3.55 -7.09
N ARG A 516 -17.72 -4.35 -8.02
CA ARG A 516 -17.30 -5.76 -8.19
C ARG A 516 -15.90 -5.86 -8.78
N VAL A 517 -15.52 -4.94 -9.66
CA VAL A 517 -14.13 -4.85 -10.15
C VAL A 517 -13.18 -4.51 -9.00
N CYS A 518 -13.57 -3.58 -8.12
CA CYS A 518 -12.79 -3.25 -6.92
C CYS A 518 -12.63 -4.45 -5.98
N TYR A 519 -13.72 -5.19 -5.74
CA TYR A 519 -13.68 -6.38 -4.88
C TYR A 519 -12.84 -7.50 -5.49
N GLN A 520 -12.96 -7.74 -6.79
CA GLN A 520 -12.13 -8.74 -7.46
C GLN A 520 -10.64 -8.37 -7.39
N SER A 521 -10.29 -7.11 -7.61
CA SER A 521 -8.91 -6.63 -7.46
C SER A 521 -8.35 -6.87 -6.05
N SER A 522 -9.18 -6.75 -5.01
CA SER A 522 -8.81 -7.06 -3.63
C SER A 522 -8.68 -8.57 -3.39
N MET A 523 -9.59 -9.37 -3.93
CA MET A 523 -9.61 -10.83 -3.74
C MET A 523 -8.55 -11.56 -4.54
N SER A 524 -8.15 -11.07 -5.71
CA SER A 524 -7.04 -11.61 -6.50
C SER A 524 -5.73 -11.65 -5.72
N LYS A 525 -5.52 -10.71 -4.81
CA LYS A 525 -4.37 -10.65 -3.90
C LYS A 525 -4.48 -11.63 -2.73
N GLN A 526 -5.66 -12.14 -2.43
CA GLN A 526 -5.92 -13.16 -1.39
C GLN A 526 -6.01 -14.57 -1.97
N ALA A 527 -5.96 -14.71 -3.28
CA ALA A 527 -6.00 -15.99 -3.98
C ALA A 527 -4.66 -16.72 -3.87
N ILE A 528 -4.71 -18.02 -3.59
CA ILE A 528 -3.52 -18.85 -3.50
C ILE A 528 -3.07 -19.19 -4.92
N GLY A 529 -1.81 -18.89 -5.22
CA GLY A 529 -1.18 -19.19 -6.50
C GLY A 529 0.19 -19.83 -6.29
N PHE A 530 1.18 -19.35 -7.02
CA PHE A 530 2.56 -19.80 -6.95
C PHE A 530 3.53 -18.62 -6.85
N ILE A 531 4.58 -18.79 -6.07
CA ILE A 531 5.76 -17.92 -6.08
C ILE A 531 7.00 -18.81 -6.07
N SER A 532 7.86 -18.67 -7.07
CA SER A 532 9.08 -19.46 -7.23
C SER A 532 10.07 -19.36 -6.06
N THR A 533 10.04 -18.23 -5.32
CA THR A 533 10.93 -17.97 -4.18
C THR A 533 10.53 -18.64 -2.87
N VAL A 534 9.39 -19.35 -2.81
CA VAL A 534 8.88 -19.98 -1.58
C VAL A 534 9.88 -20.97 -0.97
N GLN A 535 10.50 -21.80 -1.81
CA GLN A 535 11.41 -22.84 -1.34
C GLN A 535 12.74 -22.31 -0.87
N SER A 536 13.25 -21.22 -1.50
CA SER A 536 14.55 -20.64 -1.16
C SER A 536 14.47 -19.74 0.07
N LYS A 537 13.41 -18.97 0.25
CA LYS A 537 13.35 -17.89 1.26
C LYS A 537 12.79 -18.29 2.62
N MET A 538 12.22 -19.47 2.78
CA MET A 538 11.67 -19.96 4.06
C MET A 538 10.84 -18.90 4.82
N ASP A 539 9.79 -18.39 4.20
CA ASP A 539 8.83 -17.49 4.84
C ASP A 539 8.05 -18.18 5.97
N SER A 540 7.61 -17.44 6.98
CA SER A 540 6.94 -17.99 8.16
C SER A 540 5.71 -18.84 7.86
N THR A 541 4.95 -18.46 6.84
CA THR A 541 3.83 -19.24 6.30
C THR A 541 3.74 -18.97 4.80
N SER A 542 3.63 -20.03 4.01
CA SER A 542 3.45 -19.92 2.56
C SER A 542 2.46 -20.98 2.06
N TYR A 543 1.75 -20.65 1.01
CA TYR A 543 0.80 -21.54 0.35
C TYR A 543 1.14 -21.61 -1.14
N THR A 544 1.03 -22.80 -1.72
CA THR A 544 1.21 -23.03 -3.14
C THR A 544 0.06 -23.87 -3.65
N LEU A 545 -0.59 -23.42 -4.73
CA LEU A 545 -1.62 -24.21 -5.41
C LEU A 545 -0.94 -25.29 -6.26
N ASN A 546 -1.32 -26.55 -6.08
CA ASN A 546 -0.63 -27.68 -6.74
C ASN A 546 -0.87 -27.73 -8.24
N TYR A 547 -2.09 -27.46 -8.69
CA TYR A 547 -2.48 -27.55 -10.10
C TYR A 547 -3.02 -26.21 -10.57
N LEU A 548 -2.13 -25.42 -11.13
CA LEU A 548 -2.43 -24.09 -11.67
C LEU A 548 -2.88 -24.18 -13.12
N HIS A 549 -3.92 -23.43 -13.50
CA HIS A 549 -4.36 -23.26 -14.88
C HIS A 549 -4.30 -21.79 -15.28
N ARG A 550 -3.92 -21.51 -16.53
CA ARG A 550 -4.18 -20.22 -17.14
C ARG A 550 -5.68 -20.04 -17.37
N PRO A 551 -6.26 -18.85 -17.20
CA PRO A 551 -7.66 -18.60 -17.52
C PRO A 551 -7.94 -18.91 -19.01
N LEU A 552 -9.06 -19.55 -19.31
CA LEU A 552 -9.48 -19.72 -20.70
C LEU A 552 -9.85 -18.39 -21.35
N CYS A 553 -10.48 -17.50 -20.60
CA CYS A 553 -10.78 -16.14 -21.04
C CYS A 553 -9.74 -15.20 -20.44
N GLU A 554 -8.78 -14.77 -21.24
CA GLU A 554 -7.72 -13.84 -20.88
C GLU A 554 -7.97 -12.46 -21.46
N THR A 555 -7.26 -11.44 -20.96
CA THR A 555 -7.15 -10.12 -21.55
C THR A 555 -5.80 -9.98 -22.25
N LYS A 556 -5.64 -9.10 -23.23
CA LYS A 556 -4.36 -8.82 -23.89
C LYS A 556 -3.27 -8.47 -22.85
N MET A 557 -3.62 -7.65 -21.86
CA MET A 557 -2.67 -7.27 -20.83
C MET A 557 -2.29 -8.43 -19.93
N SER A 558 -3.24 -9.33 -19.59
CA SER A 558 -2.91 -10.52 -18.81
C SER A 558 -1.96 -11.45 -19.57
N GLN A 559 -2.16 -11.61 -20.88
CA GLN A 559 -1.25 -12.39 -21.74
C GLN A 559 0.17 -11.80 -21.76
N ALA A 560 0.27 -10.46 -21.85
CA ALA A 560 1.57 -9.78 -21.84
C ALA A 560 2.33 -9.93 -20.51
N PHE A 561 1.63 -10.03 -19.38
CA PHE A 561 2.25 -10.21 -18.05
C PHE A 561 2.49 -11.68 -17.65
N GLN A 562 1.92 -12.64 -18.36
CA GLN A 562 2.02 -14.08 -18.01
C GLN A 562 3.18 -14.81 -18.69
N VAL A 563 4.24 -14.12 -19.06
CA VAL A 563 5.38 -14.70 -19.78
C VAL A 563 5.95 -15.95 -19.07
N ASP A 564 5.97 -15.94 -17.73
CA ASP A 564 6.58 -17.00 -16.90
C ASP A 564 5.58 -17.79 -16.02
N ASP A 565 4.28 -17.73 -16.29
CA ASP A 565 3.20 -18.37 -15.51
C ASP A 565 3.13 -18.00 -14.02
N GLU A 566 3.93 -17.06 -13.56
CA GLU A 566 4.00 -16.65 -12.15
C GLU A 566 2.80 -15.81 -11.65
N MET A 567 1.99 -15.28 -12.58
CA MET A 567 0.80 -14.49 -12.25
C MET A 567 -0.46 -15.33 -12.09
N VAL A 568 -0.37 -16.64 -12.38
CA VAL A 568 -1.50 -17.56 -12.29
C VAL A 568 -1.85 -17.85 -10.83
N ASN A 569 -3.12 -17.77 -10.47
CA ASN A 569 -3.59 -17.92 -9.09
C ASN A 569 -4.95 -18.66 -8.98
N GLY A 570 -5.23 -19.57 -9.88
CA GLY A 570 -6.49 -20.32 -9.88
C GLY A 570 -6.54 -21.48 -10.86
N CYS A 571 -7.75 -22.00 -11.02
CA CYS A 571 -8.06 -23.14 -11.90
C CYS A 571 -9.30 -22.85 -12.74
N ASN A 572 -9.37 -23.41 -13.96
CA ASN A 572 -10.61 -23.49 -14.72
C ASN A 572 -11.44 -24.65 -14.18
N VAL A 573 -12.69 -24.40 -13.82
CA VAL A 573 -13.60 -25.40 -13.29
C VAL A 573 -14.92 -25.36 -14.05
N VAL A 574 -15.57 -26.49 -14.21
CA VAL A 574 -16.91 -26.56 -14.80
C VAL A 574 -17.92 -26.14 -13.74
N VAL A 575 -18.54 -24.99 -13.92
CA VAL A 575 -19.51 -24.40 -13.00
C VAL A 575 -20.91 -24.49 -13.54
N ALA A 576 -21.84 -25.03 -12.73
CA ALA A 576 -23.26 -24.95 -12.98
C ALA A 576 -23.89 -23.86 -12.11
N ILE A 577 -24.77 -23.05 -12.71
CA ILE A 577 -25.49 -21.99 -12.01
C ILE A 577 -26.92 -22.49 -11.78
N ALA A 578 -27.16 -23.09 -10.62
CA ALA A 578 -28.45 -23.68 -10.28
C ALA A 578 -28.69 -23.68 -8.76
N CYS A 579 -29.96 -23.62 -8.35
CA CYS A 579 -30.36 -23.97 -6.99
C CYS A 579 -30.30 -25.51 -6.89
N PHE A 580 -29.50 -26.04 -6.00
CA PHE A 580 -29.39 -27.47 -5.78
C PHE A 580 -29.27 -27.80 -4.30
N SER A 581 -30.09 -28.71 -3.80
CA SER A 581 -30.10 -29.23 -2.40
C SER A 581 -30.24 -28.17 -1.29
N GLY A 582 -30.22 -26.88 -1.58
CA GLY A 582 -30.24 -25.78 -0.61
C GLY A 582 -28.90 -25.47 0.08
N TYR A 583 -27.84 -26.25 -0.16
CA TYR A 583 -26.52 -26.02 0.44
C TYR A 583 -25.67 -24.95 -0.27
N ASN A 584 -26.19 -24.34 -1.32
CA ASN A 584 -25.57 -23.22 -2.01
C ASN A 584 -26.32 -21.89 -1.83
N GLN A 585 -27.18 -21.78 -0.81
CA GLN A 585 -27.82 -20.52 -0.43
C GLN A 585 -26.86 -19.53 0.22
N GLU A 586 -27.21 -18.24 0.24
CA GLU A 586 -26.46 -17.16 0.91
C GLU A 586 -24.95 -17.16 0.56
N ASP A 587 -24.63 -17.19 -0.74
CA ASP A 587 -23.26 -17.21 -1.26
C ASP A 587 -22.47 -18.49 -1.00
N SER A 588 -23.10 -19.54 -0.58
CA SER A 588 -22.46 -20.85 -0.46
C SER A 588 -22.34 -21.54 -1.84
N LEU A 589 -21.41 -22.46 -1.93
CA LEU A 589 -21.19 -23.26 -3.12
C LEU A 589 -21.07 -24.75 -2.77
N ILE A 590 -21.34 -25.59 -3.77
CA ILE A 590 -21.25 -27.04 -3.65
C ILE A 590 -20.06 -27.50 -4.48
N LEU A 591 -19.24 -28.38 -3.92
CA LEU A 591 -18.09 -28.96 -4.60
C LEU A 591 -18.32 -30.45 -4.89
N ASN A 592 -17.78 -30.90 -6.02
CA ASN A 592 -17.74 -32.32 -6.41
C ASN A 592 -16.53 -33.01 -5.76
N LYS A 593 -16.78 -34.03 -4.95
CA LYS A 593 -15.73 -34.76 -4.23
C LYS A 593 -14.72 -35.43 -5.19
N SER A 594 -15.19 -36.04 -6.27
CA SER A 594 -14.30 -36.69 -7.26
C SER A 594 -13.36 -35.69 -7.92
N ALA A 595 -13.80 -34.43 -8.12
CA ALA A 595 -12.90 -33.35 -8.60
C ALA A 595 -11.83 -33.01 -7.54
N LEU A 596 -12.20 -32.96 -6.26
CA LEU A 596 -11.24 -32.77 -5.16
C LEU A 596 -10.26 -33.92 -5.03
N ASP A 597 -10.71 -35.17 -5.17
CA ASP A 597 -9.87 -36.36 -5.12
C ASP A 597 -8.86 -36.39 -6.29
N ARG A 598 -9.22 -35.85 -7.46
CA ARG A 598 -8.29 -35.63 -8.57
C ARG A 598 -7.32 -34.44 -8.35
N GLY A 599 -7.43 -33.73 -7.25
CA GLY A 599 -6.50 -32.67 -6.86
C GLY A 599 -6.99 -31.23 -7.08
N LEU A 600 -8.26 -31.04 -7.45
CA LEU A 600 -8.80 -29.68 -7.64
C LEU A 600 -8.62 -28.85 -6.36
N PHE A 601 -8.05 -27.66 -6.51
CA PHE A 601 -7.78 -26.71 -5.42
C PHE A 601 -6.93 -27.27 -4.26
N SER A 602 -6.22 -28.39 -4.42
CA SER A 602 -5.27 -28.86 -3.42
C SER A 602 -4.11 -27.90 -3.28
N ILE A 603 -3.69 -27.61 -2.06
CA ILE A 603 -2.61 -26.68 -1.76
C ILE A 603 -1.54 -27.34 -0.90
N GLN A 604 -0.31 -26.87 -1.11
CA GLN A 604 0.82 -27.18 -0.23
C GLN A 604 0.96 -26.03 0.76
N ALA A 605 0.67 -26.27 2.03
CA ALA A 605 0.83 -25.31 3.10
C ALA A 605 2.18 -25.55 3.79
N ASN A 606 3.06 -24.55 3.74
CA ASN A 606 4.37 -24.60 4.38
C ASN A 606 4.40 -23.69 5.59
N LYS A 607 4.88 -24.18 6.72
CA LYS A 607 5.07 -23.43 7.94
C LYS A 607 6.51 -23.53 8.42
N VAL A 608 7.13 -22.40 8.70
CA VAL A 608 8.51 -22.33 9.15
C VAL A 608 8.56 -21.98 10.63
N PHE A 609 9.23 -22.81 11.40
CA PHE A 609 9.57 -22.58 12.79
C PHE A 609 10.99 -22.06 12.87
N VAL A 610 11.18 -20.92 13.54
CA VAL A 610 12.49 -20.29 13.75
C VAL A 610 12.81 -20.34 15.21
N VAL A 611 13.91 -20.98 15.56
CA VAL A 611 14.41 -21.13 16.93
C VAL A 611 15.80 -20.57 17.01
N GLU A 612 16.02 -19.61 17.90
CA GLU A 612 17.27 -18.91 18.11
C GLU A 612 17.76 -19.12 19.54
N GLU A 613 19.05 -19.40 19.71
CA GLU A 613 19.69 -19.43 21.02
C GLU A 613 19.94 -17.99 21.50
N LYS A 614 19.48 -17.66 22.69
CA LYS A 614 19.65 -16.34 23.31
C LYS A 614 20.52 -16.43 24.57
N CYS A 615 21.37 -15.42 24.76
CA CYS A 615 22.27 -15.31 25.90
C CYS A 615 22.21 -13.91 26.52
N VAL A 616 21.00 -13.42 26.89
CA VAL A 616 20.88 -12.06 27.48
C VAL A 616 20.56 -12.13 28.96
N ASN A 617 19.45 -12.74 29.38
CA ASN A 617 19.03 -12.91 30.77
C ASN A 617 18.89 -14.39 31.17
N SER A 618 19.00 -15.27 30.21
CA SER A 618 18.99 -16.72 30.33
C SER A 618 19.91 -17.29 29.25
N ILE A 619 20.51 -18.43 29.54
CA ILE A 619 21.28 -19.19 28.54
C ILE A 619 20.34 -20.19 27.90
N GLU A 620 20.02 -20.00 26.64
CA GLU A 620 19.22 -20.91 25.84
C GLU A 620 20.14 -21.76 24.97
N LYS A 621 20.03 -23.07 25.04
CA LYS A 621 20.85 -24.03 24.27
C LYS A 621 19.97 -25.06 23.58
N ILE A 622 20.18 -25.23 22.27
CA ILE A 622 19.52 -26.27 21.46
C ILE A 622 20.30 -27.58 21.69
N CYS A 623 19.64 -28.54 22.29
CA CYS A 623 20.21 -29.87 22.55
C CYS A 623 19.08 -30.86 22.88
N MET A 624 19.40 -32.15 22.91
CA MET A 624 18.49 -33.18 23.39
C MET A 624 18.32 -33.05 24.91
N PRO A 625 17.12 -32.76 25.45
CA PRO A 625 16.91 -32.66 26.88
C PRO A 625 17.10 -34.02 27.56
N PRO A 626 17.72 -34.05 28.77
CA PRO A 626 17.85 -35.26 29.57
C PRO A 626 16.49 -35.86 29.92
N PRO A 627 16.33 -37.18 30.06
CA PRO A 627 15.05 -37.81 30.31
C PRO A 627 14.29 -37.25 31.53
N ASP A 628 15.02 -36.89 32.58
CA ASP A 628 14.45 -36.39 33.86
C ASP A 628 13.82 -34.99 33.74
N MET A 629 14.21 -34.20 32.71
CA MET A 629 13.72 -32.84 32.51
C MET A 629 12.66 -32.72 31.39
N ARG A 630 12.40 -33.83 30.70
CA ARG A 630 11.46 -33.81 29.55
C ARG A 630 10.04 -33.51 29.99
N LYS A 631 9.34 -32.72 29.19
CA LYS A 631 7.89 -32.45 29.38
C LYS A 631 7.09 -33.73 29.28
N LEU A 632 6.20 -33.97 30.22
CA LEU A 632 5.26 -35.10 30.21
C LEU A 632 4.29 -34.94 29.02
N HIS A 633 3.87 -36.06 28.42
CA HIS A 633 2.94 -36.12 27.29
C HIS A 633 3.44 -35.59 25.94
N PHE A 634 4.76 -35.35 25.78
CA PHE A 634 5.36 -34.96 24.50
C PHE A 634 6.31 -36.07 24.00
N ASN A 635 6.40 -36.19 22.66
CA ASN A 635 7.22 -37.20 22.01
C ASN A 635 8.54 -36.61 21.52
N TYR A 636 9.67 -37.16 21.97
CA TYR A 636 11.05 -36.74 21.62
C TYR A 636 11.72 -37.72 20.65
N SER A 637 11.07 -38.81 20.21
CA SER A 637 11.68 -39.86 19.44
C SER A 637 12.17 -39.44 18.05
N HIS A 638 11.63 -38.38 17.50
CA HIS A 638 11.97 -37.83 16.18
C HIS A 638 13.18 -36.91 16.17
N LEU A 639 13.75 -36.61 17.35
CA LEU A 639 14.93 -35.76 17.46
C LEU A 639 16.21 -36.55 17.20
N ASP A 640 17.18 -35.86 16.60
CA ASP A 640 18.56 -36.33 16.47
C ASP A 640 19.38 -36.02 17.73
N ALA A 641 20.62 -36.49 17.77
CA ALA A 641 21.55 -36.24 18.92
C ALA A 641 21.75 -34.73 19.19
N ASP A 642 21.66 -33.90 18.13
CA ASP A 642 21.75 -32.44 18.22
C ASP A 642 20.47 -31.77 18.77
N GLY A 643 19.40 -32.53 19.07
CA GLY A 643 18.12 -32.01 19.53
C GLY A 643 17.25 -31.42 18.42
N ILE A 644 17.50 -31.72 17.16
CA ILE A 644 16.73 -31.24 16.01
C ILE A 644 16.03 -32.43 15.35
N VAL A 645 14.79 -32.23 14.86
CA VAL A 645 14.01 -33.24 14.15
C VAL A 645 14.71 -33.67 12.86
N LYS A 646 14.57 -34.94 12.49
CA LYS A 646 15.16 -35.48 11.25
C LYS A 646 14.41 -35.00 10.01
N LEU A 647 15.14 -34.80 8.90
CA LEU A 647 14.57 -34.48 7.59
C LEU A 647 13.62 -35.58 7.11
N LYS A 648 12.56 -35.22 6.36
CA LYS A 648 11.51 -36.12 5.83
C LYS A 648 10.66 -36.84 6.88
N THR A 649 10.81 -36.51 8.17
CA THR A 649 9.97 -37.07 9.23
C THR A 649 8.55 -36.54 9.15
N LYS A 650 7.55 -37.39 9.25
CA LYS A 650 6.15 -36.99 9.47
C LYS A 650 5.96 -36.71 10.96
N VAL A 651 5.50 -35.50 11.28
CA VAL A 651 5.31 -35.01 12.65
C VAL A 651 3.83 -34.75 12.91
N LYS A 652 3.38 -35.10 14.11
CA LYS A 652 2.00 -34.93 14.57
C LYS A 652 1.94 -33.99 15.78
N GLY A 653 0.73 -33.58 16.15
CA GLY A 653 0.51 -32.78 17.36
C GLY A 653 1.08 -33.44 18.60
N GLY A 654 1.91 -32.72 19.35
CA GLY A 654 2.62 -33.25 20.52
C GLY A 654 4.05 -33.74 20.23
N ASP A 655 4.49 -33.88 18.99
CA ASP A 655 5.88 -34.17 18.66
C ASP A 655 6.78 -32.98 18.87
N ILE A 656 7.95 -33.19 19.46
CA ILE A 656 8.96 -32.14 19.62
C ILE A 656 9.79 -32.03 18.33
N ILE A 657 9.94 -30.82 17.79
CA ILE A 657 10.76 -30.55 16.61
C ILE A 657 12.13 -29.98 16.95
N VAL A 658 12.24 -29.23 18.06
CA VAL A 658 13.52 -28.70 18.57
C VAL A 658 13.54 -28.88 20.08
N GLY A 659 14.54 -29.62 20.56
CA GLY A 659 14.88 -29.70 21.96
C GLY A 659 15.62 -28.45 22.39
N ARG A 660 15.16 -27.78 23.45
CA ARG A 660 15.78 -26.57 23.98
C ARG A 660 15.77 -26.56 25.48
N LEU A 661 16.95 -26.34 26.08
CA LEU A 661 17.11 -26.10 27.51
C LEU A 661 17.35 -24.62 27.79
N VAL A 662 16.63 -24.12 28.80
CA VAL A 662 16.75 -22.73 29.26
C VAL A 662 17.27 -22.73 30.69
N THR A 663 18.45 -22.13 30.88
CA THR A 663 19.05 -21.91 32.19
C THR A 663 18.85 -20.45 32.60
N ARG A 664 17.99 -20.22 33.60
CA ARG A 664 17.83 -18.90 34.22
C ARG A 664 18.92 -18.66 35.27
N ILE A 665 19.55 -17.51 35.18
CA ILE A 665 20.57 -17.06 36.09
C ILE A 665 19.91 -16.12 37.11
N ASN A 666 19.60 -16.62 38.32
CA ASN A 666 19.24 -15.81 39.46
C ASN A 666 20.48 -15.51 40.30
N LYS A 667 20.50 -14.43 41.09
CA LYS A 667 21.69 -13.96 41.85
C LYS A 667 22.33 -15.01 42.74
N LYS A 668 21.66 -16.11 43.01
CA LYS A 668 22.17 -17.20 43.91
C LYS A 668 21.97 -18.62 43.38
N ASP A 669 21.09 -18.84 42.38
CA ASP A 669 20.75 -20.20 41.90
C ASP A 669 20.63 -20.25 40.37
N TYR A 670 21.03 -21.37 39.78
CA TYR A 670 20.81 -21.71 38.39
C TYR A 670 19.66 -22.70 38.29
N THR A 671 18.58 -22.30 37.62
CA THR A 671 17.47 -23.23 37.35
C THR A 671 17.41 -23.53 35.88
N THR A 672 17.59 -24.81 35.53
CA THR A 672 17.47 -25.28 34.14
C THR A 672 16.14 -26.00 33.95
N TYR A 673 15.43 -25.69 32.92
CA TYR A 673 14.18 -26.34 32.56
C TYR A 673 14.05 -26.56 31.06
N ASP A 674 13.22 -27.53 30.69
CA ASP A 674 12.94 -27.84 29.29
C ASP A 674 11.93 -26.85 28.70
N ASP A 675 12.33 -26.15 27.64
CA ASP A 675 11.53 -25.27 26.83
C ASP A 675 11.48 -25.72 25.37
N SER A 676 11.51 -27.03 25.15
CA SER A 676 11.44 -27.62 23.82
C SER A 676 10.16 -27.22 23.09
N ILE A 677 10.26 -27.10 21.76
CA ILE A 677 9.19 -26.64 20.89
C ILE A 677 8.43 -27.85 20.33
N ALA A 678 7.15 -27.92 20.68
CA ALA A 678 6.24 -28.95 20.21
C ALA A 678 5.36 -28.43 19.06
N ILE A 679 4.96 -29.36 18.20
CA ILE A 679 3.98 -29.08 17.14
C ILE A 679 2.59 -29.06 17.73
N LYS A 680 1.77 -28.11 17.24
CA LYS A 680 0.34 -28.05 17.55
C LYS A 680 -0.42 -29.00 16.61
N PRO A 681 -1.58 -29.54 17.01
CA PRO A 681 -2.38 -30.44 16.15
C PRO A 681 -2.71 -29.91 14.75
N ASN A 682 -2.82 -28.59 14.59
CA ASN A 682 -3.12 -27.95 13.31
C ASN A 682 -1.90 -27.71 12.42
N ASP A 683 -0.69 -27.99 12.91
CA ASP A 683 0.57 -27.77 12.22
C ASP A 683 1.27 -29.09 11.85
N GLU A 684 0.52 -30.18 11.81
CA GLU A 684 1.00 -31.52 11.43
C GLU A 684 1.47 -31.55 9.98
N GLY A 685 2.46 -32.35 9.67
CA GLY A 685 2.98 -32.46 8.30
C GLY A 685 4.31 -33.17 8.19
N GLN A 686 5.02 -32.98 7.10
CA GLN A 686 6.33 -33.55 6.86
C GLN A 686 7.41 -32.46 6.89
N VAL A 687 8.52 -32.77 7.56
CA VAL A 687 9.70 -31.89 7.57
C VAL A 687 10.40 -31.93 6.22
N VAL A 688 10.37 -30.82 5.47
CA VAL A 688 10.89 -30.69 4.11
C VAL A 688 12.28 -30.08 4.08
N LYS A 689 12.53 -29.07 4.92
CA LYS A 689 13.82 -28.34 4.90
C LYS A 689 14.24 -27.96 6.32
N ILE A 690 15.53 -28.06 6.59
CA ILE A 690 16.15 -27.64 7.85
C ILE A 690 17.38 -26.79 7.50
N GLU A 691 17.44 -25.58 8.03
CA GLU A 691 18.59 -24.69 7.91
C GLU A 691 19.19 -24.40 9.29
N ARG A 692 20.51 -24.46 9.38
CA ARG A 692 21.30 -24.16 10.57
C ARG A 692 22.24 -23.01 10.26
N ASN A 693 22.02 -21.86 10.85
CA ASN A 693 22.79 -20.66 10.59
C ASN A 693 23.40 -20.09 11.87
N PRO A 694 24.64 -19.61 11.85
CA PRO A 694 25.21 -18.91 13.00
C PRO A 694 24.46 -17.58 13.20
N GLY A 695 23.91 -17.38 14.40
CA GLY A 695 23.27 -16.13 14.81
C GLY A 695 24.26 -15.23 15.58
N LYS A 696 23.75 -14.08 16.06
CA LYS A 696 24.56 -13.13 16.84
C LYS A 696 24.91 -13.64 18.25
N THR A 697 24.03 -14.43 18.82
CA THR A 697 24.11 -14.93 20.22
C THR A 697 24.29 -16.44 20.33
N GLY A 698 24.12 -17.17 19.22
CA GLY A 698 24.17 -18.62 19.16
C GLY A 698 23.68 -19.14 17.83
N MET A 699 23.23 -20.38 17.78
CA MET A 699 22.70 -21.02 16.58
C MET A 699 21.24 -20.59 16.31
N VAL A 700 20.92 -20.36 15.04
CA VAL A 700 19.54 -20.16 14.55
C VAL A 700 19.16 -21.37 13.70
N VAL A 701 18.12 -22.09 14.10
CA VAL A 701 17.58 -23.23 13.36
C VAL A 701 16.23 -22.85 12.77
N LYS A 702 16.07 -23.08 11.47
CA LYS A 702 14.78 -22.94 10.76
C LYS A 702 14.34 -24.30 10.26
N ILE A 703 13.11 -24.68 10.55
CA ILE A 703 12.50 -25.94 10.16
C ILE A 703 11.23 -25.64 9.37
N MET A 704 11.17 -26.11 8.13
CA MET A 704 9.99 -26.02 7.28
C MET A 704 9.21 -27.33 7.35
N ILE A 705 7.95 -27.24 7.74
CA ILE A 705 6.98 -28.33 7.75
C ILE A 705 5.97 -28.07 6.67
N SER A 706 5.68 -29.06 5.87
CA SER A 706 4.79 -28.99 4.72
C SER A 706 3.62 -29.96 4.86
N THR A 707 2.43 -29.47 4.54
CA THR A 707 1.17 -30.23 4.61
C THR A 707 0.36 -30.02 3.34
N CYS A 708 -0.13 -31.09 2.76
CA CYS A 708 -1.10 -30.99 1.67
C CYS A 708 -2.50 -30.80 2.27
N ARG A 709 -3.20 -29.73 1.86
CA ARG A 709 -4.56 -29.42 2.32
C ARG A 709 -5.53 -29.47 1.15
N VAL A 710 -6.50 -30.37 1.26
CA VAL A 710 -7.62 -30.50 0.32
C VAL A 710 -8.74 -29.54 0.78
N PRO A 711 -9.59 -29.02 -0.13
CA PRO A 711 -10.74 -28.21 0.27
C PRO A 711 -11.67 -28.92 1.26
N GLU A 712 -12.16 -28.13 2.22
CA GLU A 712 -13.10 -28.57 3.27
C GLU A 712 -14.34 -27.67 3.27
N ILE A 713 -15.44 -28.17 3.89
CA ILE A 713 -16.64 -27.35 4.13
C ILE A 713 -16.25 -26.15 4.99
N GLY A 714 -16.59 -24.94 4.51
CA GLY A 714 -16.23 -23.68 5.17
C GLY A 714 -15.01 -22.98 4.58
N ASP A 715 -14.27 -23.60 3.66
CA ASP A 715 -13.22 -22.96 2.87
C ASP A 715 -13.81 -21.94 1.90
N LYS A 716 -13.09 -20.87 1.63
CA LYS A 716 -13.57 -19.75 0.84
C LYS A 716 -13.00 -19.78 -0.58
N PHE A 717 -13.87 -19.59 -1.54
CA PHE A 717 -13.57 -19.55 -2.97
C PHE A 717 -14.10 -18.26 -3.60
N CYS A 718 -13.61 -17.91 -4.77
CA CYS A 718 -14.05 -16.76 -5.52
C CYS A 718 -13.87 -16.99 -7.02
N SER A 719 -14.85 -16.57 -7.84
CA SER A 719 -14.63 -16.48 -9.28
C SER A 719 -13.75 -15.28 -9.63
N ASN A 720 -13.29 -15.21 -10.87
CA ASN A 720 -12.57 -14.04 -11.41
C ASN A 720 -13.46 -12.79 -11.60
N SER A 721 -14.68 -12.82 -11.07
CA SER A 721 -15.69 -11.76 -11.18
C SER A 721 -16.31 -11.34 -9.85
N ALA A 722 -15.56 -11.51 -8.77
CA ALA A 722 -15.97 -11.14 -7.41
C ALA A 722 -17.18 -11.91 -6.84
N GLN A 723 -17.45 -13.11 -7.32
CA GLN A 723 -18.44 -14.01 -6.72
C GLN A 723 -17.78 -14.86 -5.64
N LYS A 724 -17.52 -14.26 -4.48
CA LYS A 724 -16.96 -14.96 -3.33
C LYS A 724 -18.02 -15.84 -2.66
N GLY A 725 -17.64 -17.04 -2.28
CA GLY A 725 -18.51 -17.96 -1.58
C GLY A 725 -17.75 -18.95 -0.71
N THR A 726 -18.43 -19.49 0.28
CA THR A 726 -17.91 -20.55 1.16
C THR A 726 -18.42 -21.91 0.70
N CYS A 727 -17.59 -22.94 0.83
CA CYS A 727 -18.04 -24.31 0.58
C CYS A 727 -19.12 -24.69 1.59
N GLY A 728 -20.35 -24.92 1.12
CA GLY A 728 -21.49 -25.33 1.95
C GLY A 728 -21.64 -26.84 2.05
N MET A 729 -21.29 -27.59 0.99
CA MET A 729 -21.35 -29.05 0.94
C MET A 729 -20.35 -29.60 -0.10
N ILE A 730 -19.91 -30.82 0.15
CA ILE A 730 -19.14 -31.63 -0.79
C ILE A 730 -19.95 -32.88 -1.06
N PHE A 731 -20.42 -33.05 -2.31
CA PHE A 731 -21.19 -34.21 -2.71
C PHE A 731 -20.29 -35.23 -3.46
N ASP A 732 -20.59 -36.49 -3.31
CA ASP A 732 -20.05 -37.54 -4.15
C ASP A 732 -20.52 -37.34 -5.61
N GLN A 733 -19.74 -37.76 -6.59
CA GLN A 733 -20.07 -37.54 -8.00
C GLN A 733 -21.39 -38.17 -8.43
N GLU A 734 -21.78 -39.26 -7.83
CA GLU A 734 -23.05 -39.97 -8.09
C GLU A 734 -24.27 -39.15 -7.70
N ASP A 735 -24.15 -38.29 -6.69
CA ASP A 735 -25.21 -37.40 -6.20
C ASP A 735 -25.26 -36.05 -6.97
N MET A 736 -24.24 -35.76 -7.76
CA MET A 736 -24.18 -34.49 -8.52
C MET A 736 -25.05 -34.56 -9.76
N PRO A 737 -25.62 -33.43 -10.19
CA PRO A 737 -26.34 -33.39 -11.47
C PRO A 737 -25.38 -33.61 -12.65
N PHE A 738 -25.87 -34.18 -13.72
CA PHE A 738 -25.08 -34.45 -14.92
C PHE A 738 -25.88 -34.16 -16.19
N ASN A 739 -25.18 -33.85 -17.28
CA ASN A 739 -25.79 -33.55 -18.57
C ASN A 739 -25.99 -34.85 -19.39
N SER A 740 -26.56 -34.74 -20.60
CA SER A 740 -26.79 -35.87 -21.53
C SER A 740 -25.53 -36.62 -21.98
N GLN A 741 -24.36 -36.01 -21.83
CA GLN A 741 -23.05 -36.60 -22.12
C GLN A 741 -22.40 -37.24 -20.88
N GLY A 742 -23.07 -37.22 -19.72
CA GLY A 742 -22.56 -37.73 -18.46
C GLY A 742 -21.56 -36.78 -17.74
N MET A 743 -21.43 -35.53 -18.18
CA MET A 743 -20.54 -34.55 -17.55
C MET A 743 -21.21 -34.01 -16.30
N CYS A 744 -20.51 -34.13 -15.15
CA CYS A 744 -20.91 -33.49 -13.88
C CYS A 744 -20.17 -32.20 -13.70
N PRO A 745 -20.78 -31.14 -13.16
CA PRO A 745 -20.06 -29.93 -12.78
C PRO A 745 -19.10 -30.17 -11.62
N ASP A 746 -18.01 -29.45 -11.58
CA ASP A 746 -17.06 -29.46 -10.45
C ASP A 746 -17.58 -28.59 -9.30
N LEU A 747 -18.37 -27.57 -9.61
CA LEU A 747 -18.87 -26.58 -8.67
C LEU A 747 -20.27 -26.12 -9.06
N ILE A 748 -21.16 -25.94 -8.06
CA ILE A 748 -22.51 -25.42 -8.26
C ILE A 748 -22.68 -24.15 -7.41
N ILE A 749 -23.04 -23.04 -8.08
CA ILE A 749 -23.31 -21.76 -7.41
C ILE A 749 -24.79 -21.40 -7.50
N ASN A 750 -25.22 -20.55 -6.57
CA ASN A 750 -26.60 -20.07 -6.55
C ASN A 750 -26.85 -19.02 -7.64
N PRO A 751 -27.90 -19.15 -8.47
CA PRO A 751 -28.24 -18.18 -9.49
C PRO A 751 -28.66 -16.80 -8.91
N HIS A 752 -29.19 -16.75 -7.69
CA HIS A 752 -29.62 -15.51 -7.05
C HIS A 752 -28.49 -14.51 -6.75
N CYS A 753 -27.22 -14.95 -6.82
CA CYS A 753 -26.08 -14.06 -6.66
C CYS A 753 -25.80 -13.20 -7.91
N ILE A 754 -26.30 -13.57 -9.09
CA ILE A 754 -26.01 -12.86 -10.35
C ILE A 754 -26.81 -11.56 -10.50
N PRO A 755 -28.17 -11.55 -10.38
CA PRO A 755 -28.96 -10.35 -10.64
C PRO A 755 -28.63 -9.18 -9.73
N SER A 756 -28.50 -9.43 -8.41
CA SER A 756 -28.23 -8.38 -7.42
C SER A 756 -26.84 -7.77 -7.54
N ARG A 757 -25.87 -8.53 -8.04
CA ARG A 757 -24.47 -8.10 -8.19
C ARG A 757 -24.13 -7.63 -9.58
N MET A 758 -24.99 -7.95 -10.57
CA MET A 758 -24.78 -7.58 -11.96
C MET A 758 -23.40 -8.00 -12.50
N THR A 759 -22.91 -9.17 -12.11
CA THR A 759 -21.61 -9.71 -12.55
C THR A 759 -21.77 -10.43 -13.89
N ILE A 760 -22.16 -9.70 -14.91
CA ILE A 760 -22.43 -10.24 -16.26
C ILE A 760 -21.15 -10.72 -16.92
N ASN A 761 -20.02 -10.12 -16.61
CA ASN A 761 -18.72 -10.51 -17.12
C ASN A 761 -18.38 -11.99 -16.83
N GLN A 762 -18.87 -12.57 -15.73
CA GLN A 762 -18.69 -14.00 -15.42
C GLN A 762 -19.37 -14.88 -16.48
N LEU A 763 -20.59 -14.53 -16.87
CA LEU A 763 -21.35 -15.27 -17.87
C LEU A 763 -20.68 -15.17 -19.24
N MET A 764 -20.25 -13.97 -19.64
CA MET A 764 -19.53 -13.75 -20.89
C MET A 764 -18.21 -14.54 -20.95
N ALA A 765 -17.42 -14.47 -19.87
CA ALA A 765 -16.17 -15.20 -19.77
C ALA A 765 -16.37 -16.72 -19.82
N CYS A 766 -17.48 -17.21 -19.23
CA CYS A 766 -17.86 -18.63 -19.30
C CYS A 766 -18.23 -19.06 -20.75
N VAL A 767 -18.98 -18.24 -21.48
CA VAL A 767 -19.31 -18.52 -22.89
C VAL A 767 -18.04 -18.57 -23.75
N VAL A 768 -17.15 -17.59 -23.62
CA VAL A 768 -15.85 -17.57 -24.32
C VAL A 768 -15.01 -18.81 -23.95
N GLY A 769 -14.96 -19.15 -22.67
CA GLY A 769 -14.26 -20.36 -22.22
C GLY A 769 -14.86 -21.63 -22.79
N LYS A 770 -16.19 -21.75 -22.88
CA LYS A 770 -16.90 -22.89 -23.47
C LYS A 770 -16.61 -23.01 -24.97
N ILE A 771 -16.66 -21.89 -25.72
CA ILE A 771 -16.28 -21.86 -27.13
C ILE A 771 -14.85 -22.38 -27.34
N LYS A 772 -13.89 -21.89 -26.57
CA LYS A 772 -12.49 -22.34 -26.66
C LYS A 772 -12.28 -23.83 -26.36
N CYS A 773 -13.14 -24.44 -25.55
CA CYS A 773 -13.08 -25.87 -25.24
C CYS A 773 -13.69 -26.73 -26.34
N VAL A 774 -14.69 -26.25 -27.07
CA VAL A 774 -15.51 -27.02 -28.00
C VAL A 774 -15.04 -26.87 -29.43
N THR A 775 -14.59 -25.67 -29.80
CA THR A 775 -14.22 -25.37 -31.20
C THR A 775 -12.85 -25.94 -31.57
N THR A 776 -12.76 -26.48 -32.80
CA THR A 776 -11.48 -26.83 -33.41
C THR A 776 -10.85 -25.70 -34.21
N LYS A 777 -11.61 -24.64 -34.46
CA LYS A 777 -11.15 -23.45 -35.19
C LYS A 777 -10.37 -22.51 -34.27
N LYS A 778 -9.25 -22.00 -34.76
CA LYS A 778 -8.50 -20.96 -34.05
C LYS A 778 -9.13 -19.60 -34.32
N TYR A 779 -9.77 -19.04 -33.32
CA TYR A 779 -10.22 -17.66 -33.32
C TYR A 779 -9.23 -16.79 -32.53
N GLU A 780 -8.50 -15.92 -33.20
CA GLU A 780 -7.51 -15.03 -32.56
C GLU A 780 -8.18 -13.93 -31.70
N ASP A 781 -9.46 -13.66 -31.92
CA ASP A 781 -10.22 -12.57 -31.32
C ASP A 781 -11.06 -12.97 -30.09
N LEU A 782 -10.90 -14.20 -29.58
CA LEU A 782 -11.63 -14.68 -28.41
C LEU A 782 -10.89 -14.33 -27.13
N ASP A 783 -10.90 -13.07 -26.77
CA ASP A 783 -10.37 -12.56 -25.49
C ASP A 783 -11.41 -11.77 -24.72
N GLY A 784 -11.12 -11.49 -23.44
CA GLY A 784 -11.99 -10.72 -22.55
C GLY A 784 -11.49 -9.28 -22.33
N THR A 785 -10.74 -8.71 -23.27
CA THR A 785 -10.18 -7.36 -23.15
C THR A 785 -11.30 -6.32 -23.04
N PRO A 786 -11.33 -5.49 -21.98
CA PRO A 786 -12.33 -4.45 -21.81
C PRO A 786 -12.21 -3.37 -22.88
N PHE A 787 -13.35 -2.75 -23.24
CA PHE A 787 -13.44 -1.63 -24.19
C PHE A 787 -13.07 -1.95 -25.64
N GLU A 788 -12.75 -3.18 -25.98
CA GLU A 788 -12.57 -3.65 -27.34
C GLU A 788 -13.85 -4.35 -27.81
N ASN A 789 -14.45 -3.86 -28.88
CA ASN A 789 -15.65 -4.42 -29.48
C ASN A 789 -15.30 -5.24 -30.73
N LYS A 790 -14.47 -6.28 -30.56
CA LYS A 790 -14.09 -7.12 -31.70
C LYS A 790 -15.25 -8.00 -32.18
N ARG A 791 -16.06 -8.49 -31.24
CA ARG A 791 -17.24 -9.31 -31.51
C ARG A 791 -18.36 -8.94 -30.55
N THR A 792 -19.58 -8.90 -31.05
CA THR A 792 -20.75 -8.74 -30.19
C THR A 792 -21.01 -10.03 -29.42
N PHE A 793 -21.73 -9.92 -28.28
CA PHE A 793 -22.08 -11.11 -27.50
C PHE A 793 -22.99 -12.07 -28.30
N ASP A 794 -23.84 -11.54 -29.17
CA ASP A 794 -24.69 -12.35 -30.07
C ASP A 794 -23.87 -13.19 -31.05
N GLU A 795 -22.79 -12.64 -31.63
CA GLU A 795 -21.88 -13.39 -32.50
C GLU A 795 -21.16 -14.52 -31.73
N LEU A 796 -20.78 -14.30 -30.48
CA LEU A 796 -20.21 -15.35 -29.63
C LEU A 796 -21.22 -16.48 -29.37
N CYS A 797 -22.48 -16.13 -29.09
CA CYS A 797 -23.55 -17.09 -28.90
C CYS A 797 -23.86 -17.87 -30.19
N ASP A 798 -23.76 -17.24 -31.36
CA ASP A 798 -23.96 -17.90 -32.67
C ASP A 798 -22.84 -18.89 -32.99
N ILE A 799 -21.58 -18.58 -32.65
CA ILE A 799 -20.45 -19.52 -32.76
C ILE A 799 -20.73 -20.79 -31.92
N LEU A 800 -21.23 -20.61 -30.69
CA LEU A 800 -21.54 -21.72 -29.81
C LEU A 800 -22.64 -22.62 -30.39
N ARG A 801 -23.67 -22.03 -31.00
CA ARG A 801 -24.75 -22.74 -31.71
C ARG A 801 -24.19 -23.53 -32.91
N ASP A 802 -23.33 -22.87 -33.70
CA ASP A 802 -22.76 -23.50 -34.92
C ASP A 802 -21.88 -24.74 -34.59
N GLU A 803 -21.30 -24.78 -33.39
CA GLU A 803 -20.57 -25.95 -32.85
C GLU A 803 -21.51 -26.98 -32.18
N GLY A 804 -22.84 -26.83 -32.30
CA GLY A 804 -23.84 -27.80 -31.83
C GLY A 804 -24.26 -27.70 -30.36
N TRP A 805 -23.95 -26.56 -29.70
CA TRP A 805 -24.36 -26.32 -28.32
C TRP A 805 -25.54 -25.33 -28.26
N SER A 806 -26.18 -25.25 -27.09
CA SER A 806 -27.23 -24.22 -26.88
C SER A 806 -26.65 -22.81 -27.03
N ARG A 807 -27.33 -21.95 -27.77
CA ARG A 807 -26.97 -20.54 -27.97
C ARG A 807 -26.76 -19.81 -26.64
N ASP A 808 -27.54 -20.15 -25.62
CA ASP A 808 -27.54 -19.50 -24.31
C ASP A 808 -26.49 -20.08 -23.36
N GLY A 809 -25.71 -21.09 -23.78
CA GLY A 809 -24.77 -21.81 -22.92
C GLY A 809 -25.44 -22.71 -21.87
N CYS A 810 -26.79 -22.82 -21.91
CA CYS A 810 -27.55 -23.63 -20.97
C CYS A 810 -27.56 -25.10 -21.40
N GLU A 811 -27.69 -25.99 -20.42
CA GLU A 811 -27.78 -27.42 -20.61
C GLU A 811 -28.92 -28.01 -19.77
N LYS A 812 -29.49 -29.14 -20.24
CA LYS A 812 -30.43 -29.91 -19.46
C LYS A 812 -29.64 -30.88 -18.57
N LEU A 813 -29.93 -30.87 -17.29
CA LEU A 813 -29.28 -31.73 -16.31
C LEU A 813 -30.27 -32.71 -15.70
N THR A 814 -29.77 -33.88 -15.37
CA THR A 814 -30.45 -34.91 -14.60
C THR A 814 -29.94 -34.89 -13.17
N ASN A 815 -30.82 -34.91 -12.20
CA ASN A 815 -30.45 -34.97 -10.80
C ASN A 815 -29.88 -36.35 -10.42
N GLY A 816 -28.63 -36.37 -9.94
CA GLY A 816 -27.97 -37.65 -9.60
C GLY A 816 -28.62 -38.37 -8.41
N MET A 817 -29.26 -37.64 -7.47
CA MET A 817 -29.90 -38.27 -6.32
C MET A 817 -31.26 -38.93 -6.65
N THR A 818 -32.04 -38.28 -7.54
CA THR A 818 -33.42 -38.74 -7.86
C THR A 818 -33.51 -39.45 -9.18
N GLY A 819 -32.58 -39.26 -10.12
CA GLY A 819 -32.61 -39.73 -11.47
C GLY A 819 -33.62 -38.98 -12.37
N GLU A 820 -34.24 -37.93 -11.91
CA GLU A 820 -35.20 -37.12 -12.63
C GLU A 820 -34.51 -35.97 -13.38
N GLU A 821 -35.04 -35.60 -14.55
CA GLU A 821 -34.58 -34.42 -15.28
C GLU A 821 -34.95 -33.14 -14.48
N ILE A 822 -34.02 -32.22 -14.34
CA ILE A 822 -34.26 -30.92 -13.72
C ILE A 822 -35.05 -30.06 -14.71
N GLU A 823 -36.26 -29.64 -14.34
CA GLU A 823 -37.14 -28.81 -15.19
C GLU A 823 -36.62 -27.39 -15.37
N ALA A 824 -35.36 -27.22 -15.71
CA ALA A 824 -34.72 -25.93 -15.93
C ALA A 824 -33.57 -26.06 -16.92
N ALA A 825 -33.39 -25.05 -17.74
CA ALA A 825 -32.17 -24.89 -18.52
C ALA A 825 -31.08 -24.31 -17.61
N VAL A 826 -30.07 -25.12 -17.28
CA VAL A 826 -29.00 -24.73 -16.36
C VAL A 826 -27.82 -24.18 -17.14
N PHE A 827 -27.44 -22.94 -16.83
CA PHE A 827 -26.22 -22.36 -17.41
C PHE A 827 -24.98 -23.09 -16.85
N MET A 828 -24.21 -23.71 -17.73
CA MET A 828 -23.04 -24.51 -17.34
C MET A 828 -21.86 -24.28 -18.30
N GLY A 829 -20.67 -24.12 -17.75
CA GLY A 829 -19.44 -24.00 -18.53
C GLY A 829 -18.20 -23.71 -17.68
N PRO A 830 -17.04 -23.64 -18.32
CA PRO A 830 -15.78 -23.41 -17.62
C PRO A 830 -15.71 -21.97 -17.12
N THR A 831 -15.41 -21.82 -15.84
CA THR A 831 -15.20 -20.53 -15.17
C THR A 831 -13.90 -20.58 -14.38
N TYR A 832 -13.15 -19.50 -14.38
CA TYR A 832 -11.92 -19.40 -13.60
C TYR A 832 -12.20 -19.10 -12.15
N TYR A 833 -11.75 -19.95 -11.24
CA TYR A 833 -11.98 -19.87 -9.80
C TYR A 833 -10.67 -19.85 -9.02
N HIS A 834 -10.67 -19.11 -7.92
CA HIS A 834 -9.59 -18.99 -6.97
C HIS A 834 -9.95 -19.67 -5.65
N ARG A 835 -8.98 -20.32 -5.01
CA ARG A 835 -9.06 -20.69 -3.60
C ARG A 835 -8.45 -19.54 -2.77
N LEU A 836 -9.21 -18.97 -1.84
CA LEU A 836 -8.74 -17.88 -1.01
C LEU A 836 -8.00 -18.41 0.24
N LYS A 837 -7.09 -17.61 0.79
CA LYS A 837 -6.28 -17.93 1.98
C LYS A 837 -7.10 -18.16 3.27
N HIS A 838 -8.39 -17.87 3.25
CA HIS A 838 -9.29 -18.01 4.39
C HIS A 838 -9.76 -19.45 4.53
N LEU A 839 -8.92 -20.31 5.12
CA LEU A 839 -9.18 -21.73 5.33
C LEU A 839 -9.87 -21.95 6.67
N VAL A 840 -10.86 -22.83 6.71
CA VAL A 840 -11.59 -23.16 7.93
C VAL A 840 -10.68 -23.77 9.00
N ALA A 841 -9.74 -24.60 8.59
CA ALA A 841 -8.76 -25.22 9.49
C ALA A 841 -7.91 -24.20 10.26
N ASP A 842 -7.66 -23.01 9.69
CA ASP A 842 -6.91 -21.94 10.34
C ASP A 842 -7.78 -21.02 11.23
N LYS A 843 -9.10 -21.14 11.14
CA LYS A 843 -10.06 -20.27 11.85
C LYS A 843 -10.84 -21.01 12.95
N ILE A 844 -11.08 -22.32 12.78
CA ILE A 844 -11.78 -23.12 13.78
C ILE A 844 -11.04 -23.08 15.12
N HIS A 845 -11.75 -22.80 16.19
CA HIS A 845 -11.18 -22.67 17.52
C HIS A 845 -12.14 -23.18 18.59
N ALA A 846 -11.63 -24.00 19.50
CA ALA A 846 -12.34 -24.48 20.68
C ALA A 846 -11.43 -24.43 21.90
N ARG A 847 -12.01 -24.15 23.06
CA ARG A 847 -11.29 -24.13 24.32
C ARG A 847 -12.19 -24.69 25.42
N ALA A 848 -11.67 -25.59 26.21
CA ALA A 848 -12.25 -25.98 27.50
C ALA A 848 -11.49 -25.30 28.64
N GLN A 849 -10.23 -25.64 28.83
CA GLN A 849 -9.33 -25.06 29.83
C GLN A 849 -7.98 -24.72 29.13
N GLY A 850 -7.30 -23.71 29.60
CA GLY A 850 -6.02 -23.27 28.99
C GLY A 850 -5.33 -22.20 29.82
N GLN A 851 -4.34 -21.56 29.22
CA GLN A 851 -3.53 -20.52 29.86
C GLN A 851 -4.35 -19.29 30.24
N MET A 852 -4.03 -18.73 31.39
CA MET A 852 -4.63 -17.52 31.93
C MET A 852 -3.67 -16.34 31.88
N THR A 853 -4.18 -15.12 31.85
CA THR A 853 -3.37 -13.91 32.00
C THR A 853 -2.83 -13.82 33.43
N THR A 854 -1.60 -13.34 33.58
CA THR A 854 -0.95 -13.25 34.89
C THR A 854 -1.60 -12.20 35.81
N LEU A 855 -2.04 -11.06 35.24
CA LEU A 855 -2.57 -9.94 36.00
C LEU A 855 -4.01 -10.19 36.48
N THR A 856 -4.91 -10.50 35.57
CA THR A 856 -6.36 -10.61 35.86
C THR A 856 -6.81 -12.04 36.07
N ARG A 857 -5.98 -13.03 35.83
CA ARG A 857 -6.27 -14.48 35.84
C ARG A 857 -7.49 -14.85 34.99
N GLN A 858 -7.76 -14.07 33.97
CA GLN A 858 -8.79 -14.40 32.96
C GLN A 858 -8.16 -15.22 31.82
N PRO A 859 -8.97 -15.96 31.04
CA PRO A 859 -8.45 -16.65 29.87
C PRO A 859 -7.72 -15.70 28.92
N ASN A 860 -6.60 -16.13 28.35
CA ASN A 860 -5.91 -15.38 27.30
C ASN A 860 -6.82 -15.12 26.12
N CYS A 861 -6.53 -14.09 25.33
CA CYS A 861 -7.23 -13.79 24.07
C CYS A 861 -6.46 -14.40 22.89
N GLY A 862 -7.20 -14.85 21.89
CA GLY A 862 -6.68 -15.28 20.60
C GLY A 862 -6.35 -16.78 20.49
N ARG A 863 -6.65 -17.33 19.31
CA ARG A 863 -6.44 -18.74 18.97
C ARG A 863 -4.98 -19.20 19.12
N SER A 864 -4.03 -18.34 18.74
CA SER A 864 -2.59 -18.65 18.82
C SER A 864 -2.11 -18.99 20.23
N LYS A 865 -2.76 -18.44 21.26
CA LYS A 865 -2.47 -18.67 22.68
C LYS A 865 -3.43 -19.65 23.33
N ASN A 866 -4.20 -20.41 22.55
CA ASN A 866 -5.29 -21.24 23.03
C ASN A 866 -6.24 -20.47 23.96
N GLY A 867 -6.62 -19.27 23.55
CA GLY A 867 -7.39 -18.32 24.31
C GLY A 867 -8.88 -18.64 24.36
N GLY A 868 -9.59 -17.97 25.27
CA GLY A 868 -11.04 -18.08 25.38
C GLY A 868 -11.78 -17.26 24.33
N LEU A 869 -13.07 -17.55 24.17
CA LEU A 869 -13.97 -16.73 23.36
C LEU A 869 -14.53 -15.61 24.24
N ARG A 870 -14.65 -14.41 23.66
CA ARG A 870 -15.16 -13.25 24.37
C ARG A 870 -16.69 -13.26 24.38
N ILE A 871 -17.30 -13.20 25.56
CA ILE A 871 -18.69 -12.80 25.75
C ILE A 871 -18.67 -11.28 25.97
N GLY A 872 -19.09 -10.51 24.98
CA GLY A 872 -19.12 -9.06 25.04
C GLY A 872 -20.31 -8.54 25.84
N GLU A 873 -20.46 -7.23 25.94
CA GLU A 873 -21.56 -6.59 26.69
C GLU A 873 -22.93 -6.88 26.06
N MET A 874 -23.03 -6.88 24.73
CA MET A 874 -24.28 -7.16 24.01
C MET A 874 -24.71 -8.62 24.19
N GLU A 875 -23.80 -9.58 24.21
CA GLU A 875 -24.06 -10.99 24.48
C GLU A 875 -24.50 -11.20 25.94
N LYS A 876 -23.89 -10.50 26.90
CA LYS A 876 -24.31 -10.47 28.30
C LYS A 876 -25.76 -9.95 28.42
N ASP A 877 -26.10 -8.87 27.71
CA ASP A 877 -27.44 -8.29 27.73
C ASP A 877 -28.49 -9.28 27.19
N SER A 878 -28.19 -9.99 26.12
CA SER A 878 -29.03 -11.07 25.58
C SER A 878 -29.26 -12.18 26.61
N LEU A 879 -28.20 -12.64 27.28
CA LEU A 879 -28.31 -13.67 28.33
C LEU A 879 -29.14 -13.21 29.53
N LEU A 880 -29.02 -11.94 29.91
CA LEU A 880 -29.83 -11.37 31.00
C LEU A 880 -31.32 -11.33 30.65
N VAL A 881 -31.66 -10.94 29.41
CA VAL A 881 -33.07 -10.92 28.95
C VAL A 881 -33.68 -12.33 28.95
N HIS A 882 -32.91 -13.35 28.60
CA HIS A 882 -33.32 -14.74 28.65
C HIS A 882 -33.44 -15.30 30.10
N GLY A 883 -32.95 -14.60 31.13
CA GLY A 883 -33.03 -15.01 32.52
C GLY A 883 -32.19 -16.20 32.93
N VAL A 884 -31.15 -16.54 32.16
CA VAL A 884 -30.29 -17.72 32.33
C VAL A 884 -29.17 -17.47 33.37
N SER A 885 -29.53 -17.14 34.60
CA SER A 885 -28.62 -16.71 35.67
C SER A 885 -27.54 -17.74 36.02
N LYS A 886 -27.88 -19.02 36.04
CA LYS A 886 -26.91 -20.09 36.29
C LYS A 886 -25.86 -20.20 35.21
N PHE A 887 -26.27 -20.07 33.94
CA PHE A 887 -25.36 -20.08 32.79
C PHE A 887 -24.45 -18.87 32.82
N ILE A 888 -24.96 -17.67 33.11
CA ILE A 888 -24.16 -16.45 33.25
C ILE A 888 -23.11 -16.62 34.34
N ARG A 889 -23.49 -17.17 35.50
CA ARG A 889 -22.55 -17.42 36.58
C ARG A 889 -21.45 -18.40 36.16
N GLU A 890 -21.82 -19.50 35.54
CA GLU A 890 -20.85 -20.49 35.04
C GLU A 890 -19.86 -19.86 34.07
N ARG A 891 -20.33 -19.17 33.00
CA ARG A 891 -19.49 -18.66 31.92
C ARG A 891 -18.65 -17.46 32.31
N LEU A 892 -19.22 -16.51 33.07
CA LEU A 892 -18.52 -15.25 33.38
C LEU A 892 -17.71 -15.32 34.69
N PHE A 893 -17.94 -16.33 35.54
CA PHE A 893 -17.27 -16.45 36.80
C PHE A 893 -16.58 -17.81 36.99
N GLU A 894 -17.29 -18.91 37.03
CA GLU A 894 -16.72 -20.21 37.38
C GLU A 894 -15.69 -20.71 36.40
N LEU A 895 -15.90 -20.51 35.07
CA LEU A 895 -14.99 -20.89 34.00
C LEU A 895 -14.03 -19.75 33.56
N SER A 896 -14.15 -18.58 34.15
CA SER A 896 -13.32 -17.43 33.82
C SER A 896 -12.27 -17.19 34.88
N ASP A 897 -12.57 -16.42 35.92
CA ASP A 897 -11.64 -15.94 36.92
C ASP A 897 -12.09 -16.26 38.38
N TYR A 898 -12.62 -17.44 38.59
CA TYR A 898 -13.01 -17.90 39.89
C TYR A 898 -11.82 -17.85 40.86
N PHE A 899 -12.04 -17.20 41.99
CA PHE A 899 -11.04 -17.10 43.06
C PHE A 899 -11.68 -17.13 44.45
N VAL A 900 -11.03 -17.82 45.38
CA VAL A 900 -11.43 -17.93 46.77
C VAL A 900 -10.73 -16.88 47.61
N ILE A 901 -11.48 -16.13 48.38
CA ILE A 901 -10.98 -15.16 49.36
C ILE A 901 -11.47 -15.50 50.75
N TYR A 902 -10.76 -15.01 51.75
CA TYR A 902 -11.08 -15.14 53.16
C TYR A 902 -11.37 -13.74 53.72
N ILE A 903 -12.55 -13.57 54.35
CA ILE A 903 -13.05 -12.27 54.81
C ILE A 903 -13.35 -12.35 56.30
N CYS A 904 -12.97 -11.34 57.06
CA CYS A 904 -13.33 -11.18 58.46
C CYS A 904 -14.70 -10.53 58.59
N LYS A 905 -15.64 -11.19 59.28
CA LYS A 905 -17.00 -10.66 59.49
C LYS A 905 -17.02 -9.32 60.28
N LYS A 906 -16.07 -9.07 61.15
CA LYS A 906 -16.03 -7.85 61.97
C LYS A 906 -15.50 -6.64 61.17
N CYS A 907 -14.34 -6.76 60.57
CA CYS A 907 -13.71 -5.63 59.88
C CYS A 907 -14.00 -5.57 58.35
N GLY A 908 -14.53 -6.63 57.76
CA GLY A 908 -14.82 -6.70 56.32
C GLY A 908 -13.62 -6.70 55.40
N ILE A 909 -12.42 -6.93 55.93
CA ILE A 909 -11.17 -6.89 55.14
C ILE A 909 -10.83 -8.30 54.68
N MET A 910 -10.24 -8.39 53.46
CA MET A 910 -9.66 -9.64 52.96
C MET A 910 -8.42 -10.02 53.77
N SER A 911 -8.41 -11.21 54.31
CA SER A 911 -7.29 -11.74 55.11
C SER A 911 -6.34 -12.51 54.25
N ALA A 912 -5.04 -12.36 54.51
CA ALA A 912 -3.97 -13.18 53.92
C ALA A 912 -3.91 -14.57 54.54
N HIS A 913 -4.41 -14.73 55.77
CA HIS A 913 -4.43 -16.00 56.53
C HIS A 913 -5.74 -16.73 56.37
N ILE A 914 -5.69 -18.05 56.32
CA ILE A 914 -6.82 -18.94 56.07
C ILE A 914 -7.69 -19.13 57.34
N SER A 915 -7.10 -18.99 58.54
CA SER A 915 -7.73 -19.30 59.80
C SER A 915 -8.20 -18.08 60.58
N LYS A 916 -7.41 -17.01 60.63
CA LYS A 916 -7.67 -15.84 61.46
C LYS A 916 -7.36 -14.53 60.72
N CYS A 917 -8.09 -13.49 61.08
CA CYS A 917 -7.88 -12.12 60.59
C CYS A 917 -6.64 -11.53 61.33
N HIS A 918 -5.70 -10.98 60.52
CA HIS A 918 -4.47 -10.33 61.05
C HIS A 918 -4.73 -9.02 61.83
N VAL A 919 -5.94 -8.42 61.68
CA VAL A 919 -6.29 -7.16 62.36
C VAL A 919 -7.16 -7.40 63.62
N CYS A 920 -8.10 -8.34 63.54
CA CYS A 920 -9.10 -8.56 64.61
C CYS A 920 -8.86 -9.84 65.41
N ASP A 921 -7.94 -10.68 64.98
CA ASP A 921 -7.67 -12.04 65.52
C ASP A 921 -8.88 -12.98 65.62
N LEU A 922 -9.94 -12.67 64.83
CA LEU A 922 -11.16 -13.46 64.74
C LEU A 922 -11.11 -14.41 63.54
N PRO A 923 -11.93 -15.50 63.60
CA PRO A 923 -12.00 -16.42 62.46
C PRO A 923 -12.50 -15.74 61.20
N VAL A 924 -11.99 -16.18 60.05
CA VAL A 924 -12.35 -15.69 58.74
C VAL A 924 -13.29 -16.65 58.00
N TYR A 925 -14.12 -16.12 57.12
CA TYR A 925 -15.09 -16.86 56.33
C TYR A 925 -14.62 -17.00 54.91
N LYS A 926 -14.73 -18.18 54.38
CA LYS A 926 -14.37 -18.50 52.98
C LYS A 926 -15.53 -18.08 52.07
N THR A 927 -15.21 -17.29 51.05
CA THR A 927 -16.14 -16.91 49.99
C THR A 927 -15.41 -16.88 48.64
N SER A 928 -16.18 -16.83 47.57
CA SER A 928 -15.61 -16.76 46.21
C SER A 928 -16.04 -15.49 45.50
N ILE A 929 -15.11 -14.86 44.84
CA ILE A 929 -15.33 -13.66 44.00
C ILE A 929 -14.52 -13.76 42.70
N PRO A 930 -14.91 -13.02 41.64
CA PRO A 930 -14.06 -12.89 40.46
C PRO A 930 -12.67 -12.30 40.83
N TYR A 931 -11.59 -12.86 40.27
CA TYR A 931 -10.24 -12.38 40.58
C TYR A 931 -10.04 -10.90 40.17
N ALA A 932 -10.67 -10.48 39.07
CA ALA A 932 -10.62 -9.07 38.63
C ALA A 932 -11.26 -8.12 39.67
N ALA A 933 -12.35 -8.54 40.32
CA ALA A 933 -12.98 -7.81 41.45
C ALA A 933 -12.05 -7.77 42.67
N LYS A 934 -11.42 -8.87 43.00
CA LYS A 934 -10.41 -8.94 44.07
C LYS A 934 -9.24 -7.99 43.79
N LEU A 935 -8.73 -7.95 42.54
CA LEU A 935 -7.65 -7.06 42.12
C LEU A 935 -8.07 -5.58 42.27
N LEU A 936 -9.28 -5.22 41.79
CA LEU A 936 -9.83 -3.87 41.92
C LEU A 936 -9.90 -3.42 43.40
N LEU A 937 -10.42 -4.27 44.27
CA LEU A 937 -10.50 -3.98 45.71
C LEU A 937 -9.14 -3.76 46.34
N GLN A 938 -8.13 -4.55 45.93
CA GLN A 938 -6.75 -4.37 46.40
C GLN A 938 -6.11 -3.07 45.85
N GLU A 939 -6.35 -2.73 44.62
CA GLU A 939 -5.87 -1.48 44.02
C GLU A 939 -6.49 -0.26 44.71
N LEU A 940 -7.80 -0.29 44.98
CA LEU A 940 -8.48 0.76 45.75
C LEU A 940 -7.89 0.90 47.16
N ASN A 941 -7.64 -0.22 47.86
CA ASN A 941 -6.97 -0.18 49.16
C ASN A 941 -5.54 0.41 49.05
N GLY A 942 -4.79 0.07 47.96
CA GLY A 942 -3.48 0.63 47.69
C GLY A 942 -3.47 2.14 47.42
N THR A 943 -4.55 2.69 46.89
CA THR A 943 -4.74 4.15 46.72
C THR A 943 -5.23 4.88 47.97
N GLY A 944 -5.41 4.16 49.10
CA GLY A 944 -5.89 4.71 50.36
C GLY A 944 -7.43 4.69 50.57
N ILE A 945 -8.17 4.08 49.67
CA ILE A 945 -9.62 3.91 49.78
C ILE A 945 -9.89 2.57 50.46
N LYS A 946 -10.34 2.63 51.71
CA LYS A 946 -10.69 1.42 52.47
C LYS A 946 -11.96 0.76 51.94
N THR A 947 -11.83 -0.47 51.45
CA THR A 947 -12.96 -1.30 51.00
C THR A 947 -13.40 -2.22 52.10
N LYS A 948 -14.72 -2.32 52.37
CA LYS A 948 -15.34 -3.24 53.35
C LYS A 948 -16.32 -4.15 52.62
N ILE A 949 -16.13 -5.47 52.82
CA ILE A 949 -17.03 -6.48 52.28
C ILE A 949 -17.91 -6.98 53.41
N GLU A 950 -19.22 -6.88 53.26
CA GLU A 950 -20.21 -7.38 54.25
C GLU A 950 -20.69 -8.77 53.84
N ILE A 951 -20.66 -9.69 54.79
CA ILE A 951 -21.16 -11.05 54.62
C ILE A 951 -22.54 -11.09 55.27
N LYS A 952 -23.57 -11.36 54.49
CA LYS A 952 -24.92 -11.54 54.97
C LYS A 952 -25.16 -12.99 55.38
#